data_448954aea06d02d3c6fb55ca7fee03bb
#
_entry.id   448954aea06d02d3c6fb55ca7fee03bb
#
_cell.length_a   1.000
_cell.length_b   1.000
_cell.length_c   1.000
_cell.angle_alpha   90.00
_cell.angle_beta   90.00
_cell.angle_gamma   90.00
#
_symmetry.space_group_name_H-M   'P 1'
#
loop_
_entity.id
_entity.type
_entity.pdbx_description
1 polymer ?
#
loop_
_entity_poly.entity_id
_entity_poly.type
_entity_poly.pdbx_seq_one_letter_code
_entity_poly.pdbx_strand_id
1 'polypeptide(L)'
;MTTTCRQATLGAFLPLVVTLLSALPAAGQQTHASTQHLRFVHHDVSPRLRDMPLIPPRAEQRVIPRRLIFRGQPSGQADPVVQSSTISPLVSTTSGLNFDGVGQGAYGFTVHAAPPDTNGSVGATQFVQWVNLSFAVFDKSTGGLLFGPAAGNTLWQGFGIAACATNNDGDPIAQYDKAANRWVMTQLSFKGGPPFYLCIAVSQTSDATGAYNRYALQWTNNTSPDYPKLGVWSDAYYTSFNMFLSGSFFLGAEACALDRNMMLAGGAPTANSSQCFIDSSQASWLPSDLDGSTPPPSGEPAFYLDLGSNSLNLFRFHVDFTNSANTTFTGPINIPVASFNDACGGGTCIPQAGTSQQLDSLGERLMWRLAYRNFGDHEALVANHSVATGTGNVGVRWYELRDPNGAAAVFQQGTYAPDSSFRWMGSLAMDNVGDLAVGYSVSSSAMSPAIRYAGRAPTDALNTLQTETSIIEGAGSQLPNLNRWGDYSGMSVDPVDDCTFWYTNEYLQANGTFNWSTRIATFKFPSCGAAPVPDFSIAATPSSVTADPGTNATYTVNLAPSNGYTGTVNLTASGLPSGASAGFSPASLVPPGSSTLTVGTSPTTPAGSYTLIITGTDGTGAPAHSTTATLVVNLNGSFTLSATPFAPNPVSRGSQTSDTVTATASGNFNGTVTFSASGLPPRSTATFSPTSVVGSGSATLTIQTSKKPASGNYIITITGTSGGLSSSTTVPLTVQ
;
A
#
# COMPACT_ATOMS: atom_id res chain seq x y z
N MET A 1 -36.85 -52.64 32.65
CA MET A 1 -37.68 -51.75 33.45
C MET A 1 -37.68 -50.42 32.68
N THR A 2 -38.58 -50.30 31.76
CA THR A 2 -39.91 -49.68 31.76
C THR A 2 -39.95 -48.33 32.49
N THR A 3 -40.11 -47.24 31.80
CA THR A 3 -41.25 -46.34 31.89
C THR A 3 -40.94 -45.03 31.17
N THR A 4 -41.56 -44.79 30.16
CA THR A 4 -42.74 -44.05 29.64
C THR A 4 -42.49 -42.59 29.26
N CYS A 5 -42.83 -42.41 28.04
CA CYS A 5 -43.03 -41.18 27.26
C CYS A 5 -44.17 -40.32 27.80
N ARG A 6 -44.01 -39.00 27.80
CA ARG A 6 -45.15 -38.07 27.70
C ARG A 6 -44.86 -36.98 26.71
N GLN A 7 -45.66 -36.97 25.67
CA GLN A 7 -45.84 -35.88 24.73
C GLN A 7 -46.53 -34.69 25.40
N ALA A 8 -46.10 -33.48 25.09
CA ALA A 8 -46.87 -32.26 25.27
C ALA A 8 -46.77 -31.41 23.99
N THR A 9 -47.94 -31.03 23.56
CA THR A 9 -48.30 -30.38 22.30
C THR A 9 -47.72 -28.99 22.11
N LEU A 10 -47.33 -28.69 20.86
CA LEU A 10 -46.92 -27.40 20.33
C LEU A 10 -48.07 -26.38 20.30
N GLY A 11 -47.79 -25.20 20.79
CA GLY A 11 -48.45 -23.96 20.42
C GLY A 11 -47.51 -23.14 19.54
N ALA A 12 -47.88 -22.92 18.28
CA ALA A 12 -47.10 -22.09 17.34
C ALA A 12 -47.30 -20.61 17.65
N PHE A 13 -46.24 -19.94 18.05
CA PHE A 13 -46.12 -18.48 17.96
C PHE A 13 -45.09 -18.11 16.87
N LEU A 14 -45.56 -17.39 15.87
CA LEU A 14 -44.74 -16.79 14.82
C LEU A 14 -44.15 -15.47 15.38
N PRO A 15 -42.85 -15.29 15.49
CA PRO A 15 -42.33 -13.98 15.76
C PRO A 15 -42.11 -13.22 14.45
N LEU A 16 -42.65 -12.02 14.40
CA LEU A 16 -42.43 -10.96 13.40
C LEU A 16 -40.95 -10.57 13.45
N VAL A 17 -40.16 -10.96 12.44
CA VAL A 17 -38.76 -10.53 12.29
C VAL A 17 -38.79 -9.11 11.72
N VAL A 18 -38.62 -8.13 12.58
CA VAL A 18 -38.24 -6.76 12.20
C VAL A 18 -36.74 -6.79 11.95
N THR A 19 -36.32 -6.80 10.69
CA THR A 19 -34.92 -6.57 10.32
C THR A 19 -34.55 -5.11 10.56
N LEU A 20 -34.00 -4.82 11.76
CA LEU A 20 -33.18 -3.64 11.92
C LEU A 20 -31.86 -3.87 11.12
N LEU A 21 -31.68 -3.15 10.02
CA LEU A 21 -30.35 -2.92 9.48
C LEU A 21 -29.59 -2.06 10.51
N SER A 22 -28.89 -2.70 11.43
CA SER A 22 -27.84 -2.05 12.19
C SER A 22 -26.66 -1.83 11.24
N ALA A 23 -26.39 -0.56 10.89
CA ALA A 23 -25.09 -0.18 10.36
C ALA A 23 -24.02 -0.73 11.31
N LEU A 24 -23.20 -1.68 10.84
CA LEU A 24 -22.00 -2.11 11.57
C LEU A 24 -21.14 -0.86 11.76
N PRO A 25 -20.71 -0.53 12.98
CA PRO A 25 -19.72 0.50 13.18
C PRO A 25 -18.47 0.07 12.40
N ALA A 26 -17.86 0.98 11.66
CA ALA A 26 -16.52 0.79 11.12
C ALA A 26 -15.65 0.27 12.27
N ALA A 27 -14.99 -0.88 12.08
CA ALA A 27 -14.09 -1.44 13.08
C ALA A 27 -13.09 -0.35 13.46
N GLY A 28 -13.21 0.20 14.67
CA GLY A 28 -12.29 1.20 15.17
C GLY A 28 -10.88 0.62 15.15
N GLN A 29 -9.91 1.33 14.59
CA GLN A 29 -8.50 0.92 14.60
C GLN A 29 -8.08 0.69 16.06
N GLN A 30 -7.51 -0.49 16.34
CA GLN A 30 -7.02 -0.81 17.67
C GLN A 30 -5.80 0.06 17.97
N THR A 31 -5.78 0.75 19.11
CA THR A 31 -4.64 1.52 19.58
C THR A 31 -3.84 0.63 20.53
N HIS A 32 -2.54 0.48 20.27
CA HIS A 32 -1.63 -0.33 21.09
C HIS A 32 -1.17 0.44 22.33
N ALA A 33 -0.92 -0.27 23.41
CA ALA A 33 -0.39 0.33 24.63
C ALA A 33 1.11 0.61 24.50
N SER A 34 1.54 1.83 24.87
CA SER A 34 2.97 2.19 24.89
C SER A 34 3.74 1.40 25.92
N THR A 35 4.99 1.08 25.60
CA THR A 35 5.94 0.43 26.53
C THR A 35 7.02 1.42 26.95
N GLN A 36 7.42 1.38 28.21
CA GLN A 36 8.43 2.28 28.78
C GLN A 36 9.70 1.55 29.28
N HIS A 37 9.90 0.30 28.86
CA HIS A 37 11.06 -0.48 29.28
C HIS A 37 12.31 -0.26 28.42
N LEU A 38 12.21 0.55 27.36
CA LEU A 38 13.30 0.90 26.46
C LEU A 38 13.65 2.38 26.61
N ARG A 39 14.91 2.69 26.90
CA ARG A 39 15.38 4.08 27.11
C ARG A 39 16.82 4.27 26.70
N PHE A 40 17.15 5.48 26.28
CA PHE A 40 18.54 5.90 26.13
C PHE A 40 19.23 6.01 27.50
N VAL A 41 20.43 5.46 27.60
CA VAL A 41 21.20 5.43 28.85
C VAL A 41 22.57 6.11 28.73
N HIS A 42 23.03 6.34 27.50
CA HIS A 42 24.32 6.99 27.24
C HIS A 42 24.34 7.62 25.85
N HIS A 43 25.09 8.72 25.72
CA HIS A 43 25.44 9.33 24.44
C HIS A 43 26.81 9.98 24.51
N ASP A 44 27.51 10.03 23.38
CA ASP A 44 28.77 10.75 23.20
C ASP A 44 29.01 11.06 21.71
N VAL A 45 30.17 11.66 21.42
CA VAL A 45 30.68 11.84 20.05
C VAL A 45 31.95 11.01 19.90
N SER A 46 32.00 10.19 18.83
CA SER A 46 33.18 9.38 18.53
C SER A 46 34.35 10.23 17.98
N PRO A 47 35.60 9.73 18.06
CA PRO A 47 36.63 10.11 17.10
C PRO A 47 36.18 9.82 15.68
N ARG A 48 36.90 10.37 14.67
CA ARG A 48 36.61 9.98 13.27
C ARG A 48 36.91 8.50 13.09
N LEU A 49 35.99 7.78 12.44
CA LEU A 49 36.13 6.33 12.26
C LEU A 49 37.43 5.94 11.58
N ARG A 50 37.91 6.71 10.60
CA ARG A 50 39.23 6.48 9.94
C ARG A 50 40.43 6.62 10.83
N ASP A 51 40.31 7.29 11.97
CA ASP A 51 41.39 7.45 12.94
C ASP A 51 41.34 6.41 14.08
N MET A 52 40.28 5.57 14.11
CA MET A 52 40.12 4.51 15.09
C MET A 52 40.93 3.28 14.69
N PRO A 53 41.60 2.60 15.65
CA PRO A 53 42.21 1.32 15.37
C PRO A 53 41.18 0.30 14.89
N LEU A 54 41.48 -0.42 13.82
CA LEU A 54 40.61 -1.52 13.36
C LEU A 54 40.61 -2.65 14.40
N ILE A 55 39.44 -3.06 14.86
CA ILE A 55 39.28 -4.30 15.59
C ILE A 55 39.18 -5.41 14.56
N PRO A 56 40.10 -6.39 14.54
CA PRO A 56 40.00 -7.51 13.61
C PRO A 56 38.79 -8.39 13.97
N PRO A 57 38.19 -9.05 12.99
CA PRO A 57 37.16 -10.06 13.26
C PRO A 57 37.71 -11.15 14.22
N ARG A 58 36.85 -11.70 15.05
CA ARG A 58 37.22 -12.80 15.96
C ARG A 58 37.59 -14.04 15.15
N ALA A 59 38.58 -14.81 15.62
CA ALA A 59 39.04 -16.00 14.93
C ALA A 59 38.08 -17.22 15.03
N GLU A 60 37.23 -17.25 16.05
CA GLU A 60 36.29 -18.37 16.26
C GLU A 60 35.12 -18.33 15.28
N GLN A 61 34.92 -19.42 14.57
CA GLN A 61 33.76 -19.60 13.71
C GLN A 61 32.49 -19.81 14.54
N ARG A 62 31.45 -19.10 14.21
CA ARG A 62 30.14 -19.26 14.85
C ARG A 62 28.99 -19.20 13.84
N VAL A 63 28.00 -20.06 14.04
CA VAL A 63 26.69 -19.94 13.38
C VAL A 63 25.81 -19.04 14.24
N ILE A 64 25.19 -18.04 13.63
CA ILE A 64 24.17 -17.23 14.27
C ILE A 64 22.85 -17.99 14.13
N PRO A 65 22.26 -18.41 15.27
CA PRO A 65 21.08 -19.25 15.23
C PRO A 65 19.85 -18.44 14.79
N ARG A 66 19.00 -19.05 13.98
CA ARG A 66 17.67 -18.53 13.71
C ARG A 66 16.79 -18.71 14.96
N ARG A 67 16.09 -17.66 15.34
CA ARG A 67 15.05 -17.73 16.36
C ARG A 67 13.69 -17.93 15.69
N LEU A 68 12.91 -18.87 16.21
CA LEU A 68 11.58 -19.17 15.67
C LEU A 68 10.59 -18.11 16.14
N ILE A 69 9.81 -17.61 15.20
CA ILE A 69 8.65 -16.76 15.45
C ILE A 69 7.39 -17.58 15.19
N PHE A 70 6.32 -17.30 15.92
CA PHE A 70 5.03 -17.93 15.70
C PHE A 70 4.14 -16.97 14.89
N ARG A 71 3.67 -17.46 13.76
CA ARG A 71 2.69 -16.80 12.91
C ARG A 71 1.54 -17.77 12.62
N GLY A 72 0.37 -17.23 12.29
CA GLY A 72 -0.77 -18.05 11.86
C GLY A 72 -0.41 -18.97 10.70
N GLN A 73 -1.06 -20.14 10.65
CA GLN A 73 -0.81 -21.11 9.57
C GLN A 73 -1.14 -20.54 8.21
N PRO A 74 -0.32 -20.80 7.16
CA PRO A 74 -0.64 -20.45 5.78
C PRO A 74 -1.96 -21.07 5.35
N SER A 75 -2.60 -20.47 4.33
CA SER A 75 -3.92 -20.88 3.87
C SER A 75 -4.02 -22.27 3.27
N GLY A 76 -2.89 -22.86 2.87
CA GLY A 76 -2.82 -24.12 2.11
C GLY A 76 -3.33 -24.00 0.66
N GLN A 77 -3.70 -22.80 0.19
CA GLN A 77 -4.15 -22.54 -1.17
C GLN A 77 -2.98 -22.32 -2.11
N ALA A 78 -3.15 -22.71 -3.38
CA ALA A 78 -2.16 -22.43 -4.41
C ALA A 78 -2.00 -20.91 -4.63
N ASP A 79 -0.79 -20.51 -5.02
CA ASP A 79 -0.48 -19.14 -5.40
C ASP A 79 -1.03 -18.83 -6.81
N PRO A 80 -2.05 -17.96 -6.96
CA PRO A 80 -2.68 -17.71 -8.24
C PRO A 80 -1.95 -16.68 -9.11
N VAL A 81 -0.91 -16.01 -8.60
CA VAL A 81 -0.21 -14.93 -9.30
C VAL A 81 1.25 -15.28 -9.62
N VAL A 82 1.53 -16.58 -9.79
CA VAL A 82 2.85 -17.07 -10.20
C VAL A 82 3.11 -16.72 -11.66
N GLN A 83 4.15 -15.93 -11.90
CA GLN A 83 4.72 -15.74 -13.22
C GLN A 83 5.65 -16.92 -13.51
N SER A 84 5.14 -17.93 -14.22
CA SER A 84 5.80 -19.21 -14.51
C SER A 84 6.52 -19.25 -15.86
N SER A 85 6.69 -18.09 -16.50
CA SER A 85 7.42 -17.96 -17.77
C SER A 85 8.15 -16.63 -17.83
N THR A 86 9.22 -16.59 -18.58
CA THR A 86 9.93 -15.35 -18.88
C THR A 86 9.09 -14.49 -19.81
N ILE A 87 9.06 -13.18 -19.55
CA ILE A 87 8.53 -12.20 -20.48
C ILE A 87 9.72 -11.54 -21.18
N SER A 88 9.84 -11.77 -22.48
CA SER A 88 10.85 -11.06 -23.29
C SER A 88 10.47 -9.56 -23.35
N PRO A 89 11.41 -8.63 -23.24
CA PRO A 89 12.87 -8.81 -23.26
C PRO A 89 13.49 -9.11 -21.89
N LEU A 90 14.82 -9.26 -21.84
CA LEU A 90 15.61 -9.13 -20.60
C LEU A 90 15.28 -7.80 -19.93
N VAL A 91 15.42 -7.74 -18.61
CA VAL A 91 15.26 -6.49 -17.86
C VAL A 91 16.09 -5.38 -18.56
N SER A 92 15.41 -4.33 -18.94
CA SER A 92 15.95 -3.26 -19.80
C SER A 92 16.80 -2.28 -18.98
N THR A 93 17.82 -2.78 -18.29
CA THR A 93 18.70 -1.96 -17.47
C THR A 93 20.09 -1.84 -18.08
N THR A 94 20.79 -0.76 -17.79
CA THR A 94 22.22 -0.59 -18.03
C THR A 94 22.98 -0.97 -16.77
N SER A 95 23.90 -1.91 -16.86
CA SER A 95 24.79 -2.30 -15.76
C SER A 95 25.83 -1.20 -15.51
N GLY A 96 26.07 -0.88 -14.23
CA GLY A 96 27.10 0.02 -13.76
C GLY A 96 28.26 -0.73 -13.09
N LEU A 97 28.58 -0.33 -11.85
CA LEU A 97 29.60 -1.00 -11.04
C LEU A 97 29.15 -2.42 -10.65
N ASN A 98 30.14 -3.33 -10.61
CA ASN A 98 29.92 -4.69 -10.15
C ASN A 98 31.23 -5.21 -9.52
N PHE A 99 31.32 -5.21 -8.19
CA PHE A 99 32.55 -5.45 -7.44
C PHE A 99 32.32 -6.28 -6.20
N ASP A 100 33.38 -6.89 -5.65
CA ASP A 100 33.30 -7.69 -4.44
C ASP A 100 32.99 -6.82 -3.22
N GLY A 101 32.00 -7.23 -2.43
CA GLY A 101 31.79 -6.73 -1.08
C GLY A 101 32.65 -7.50 -0.06
N VAL A 102 32.33 -7.34 1.23
CA VAL A 102 33.00 -8.09 2.30
C VAL A 102 32.67 -9.58 2.16
N GLY A 103 33.68 -10.44 2.11
CA GLY A 103 33.49 -11.88 1.97
C GLY A 103 34.82 -12.62 1.95
N GLN A 104 34.77 -13.94 1.84
CA GLN A 104 35.96 -14.80 1.93
C GLN A 104 37.03 -14.40 0.91
N GLY A 105 38.20 -14.03 1.41
CA GLY A 105 39.36 -13.65 0.61
C GLY A 105 39.35 -12.20 0.11
N ALA A 106 38.20 -11.54 0.04
CA ALA A 106 38.09 -10.16 -0.39
C ALA A 106 38.72 -9.22 0.65
N TYR A 107 39.57 -8.29 0.21
CA TYR A 107 40.24 -7.30 1.07
C TYR A 107 40.99 -7.92 2.28
N GLY A 108 41.46 -9.17 2.14
CA GLY A 108 42.11 -9.92 3.23
C GLY A 108 41.17 -10.43 4.31
N PHE A 109 39.86 -10.36 4.08
CA PHE A 109 38.85 -10.81 5.05
C PHE A 109 38.72 -12.32 5.08
N THR A 110 38.52 -12.87 6.28
CA THR A 110 38.22 -14.29 6.51
C THR A 110 36.85 -14.39 7.18
N VAL A 111 36.00 -15.29 6.69
CA VAL A 111 34.66 -15.51 7.23
C VAL A 111 34.72 -16.28 8.55
N HIS A 112 34.21 -15.69 9.62
CA HIS A 112 34.12 -16.28 10.96
C HIS A 112 32.68 -16.40 11.49
N ALA A 113 31.70 -15.88 10.79
CA ALA A 113 30.29 -15.99 11.16
C ALA A 113 29.44 -16.36 9.94
N ALA A 114 28.33 -17.04 10.16
CA ALA A 114 27.33 -17.33 9.18
C ALA A 114 25.93 -17.28 9.83
N PRO A 115 24.95 -16.74 9.13
CA PRO A 115 25.00 -16.19 7.77
C PRO A 115 25.58 -14.76 7.74
N PRO A 116 25.79 -14.14 6.56
CA PRO A 116 26.30 -12.78 6.46
C PRO A 116 25.25 -11.70 6.74
N ASP A 117 23.97 -11.97 6.58
CA ASP A 117 22.88 -10.99 6.72
C ASP A 117 23.22 -9.70 5.99
N THR A 118 23.38 -9.82 4.69
CA THR A 118 24.01 -8.80 3.85
C THR A 118 23.15 -7.55 3.77
N ASN A 119 23.68 -6.45 4.24
CA ASN A 119 23.00 -5.17 4.29
C ASN A 119 23.94 -4.08 3.77
N GLY A 120 23.37 -3.03 3.21
CA GLY A 120 24.14 -1.91 2.73
C GLY A 120 23.26 -0.82 2.15
N SER A 121 23.79 0.40 2.16
CA SER A 121 23.11 1.57 1.64
C SER A 121 24.07 2.46 0.87
N VAL A 122 23.54 3.18 -0.12
CA VAL A 122 24.30 4.17 -0.89
C VAL A 122 24.03 5.56 -0.36
N GLY A 123 25.11 6.32 -0.16
CA GLY A 123 25.07 7.73 0.19
C GLY A 123 25.45 8.64 -0.96
N ALA A 124 25.76 9.89 -0.67
CA ALA A 124 26.14 10.87 -1.70
C ALA A 124 27.41 10.49 -2.46
N THR A 125 28.43 9.97 -1.76
CA THR A 125 29.77 9.67 -2.32
C THR A 125 30.30 8.31 -1.94
N GLN A 126 29.62 7.57 -1.09
CA GLN A 126 30.10 6.32 -0.50
C GLN A 126 29.00 5.27 -0.51
N PHE A 127 29.39 3.99 -0.47
CA PHE A 127 28.53 2.88 -0.15
C PHE A 127 29.02 2.22 1.13
N VAL A 128 28.14 2.02 2.09
CA VAL A 128 28.46 1.28 3.32
C VAL A 128 27.81 -0.10 3.23
N GLN A 129 28.63 -1.15 3.35
CA GLN A 129 28.15 -2.50 3.50
C GLN A 129 28.42 -3.01 4.91
N TRP A 130 27.42 -3.65 5.52
CA TRP A 130 27.59 -4.35 6.77
C TRP A 130 27.17 -5.81 6.61
N VAL A 131 28.06 -6.72 6.95
CA VAL A 131 27.84 -8.17 6.92
C VAL A 131 27.91 -8.69 8.34
N ASN A 132 26.79 -8.95 8.92
CA ASN A 132 26.61 -9.43 10.29
C ASN A 132 27.61 -8.83 11.32
N LEU A 133 28.84 -9.33 11.40
CA LEU A 133 29.84 -8.93 12.39
C LEU A 133 30.90 -7.93 11.85
N SER A 134 30.82 -7.53 10.59
CA SER A 134 31.87 -6.72 9.97
C SER A 134 31.29 -5.75 8.94
N PHE A 135 31.91 -4.59 8.81
CA PHE A 135 31.50 -3.59 7.82
C PHE A 135 32.69 -3.01 7.06
N ALA A 136 32.37 -2.44 5.91
CA ALA A 136 33.30 -1.73 5.06
C ALA A 136 32.64 -0.52 4.41
N VAL A 137 33.45 0.48 4.08
CA VAL A 137 33.05 1.69 3.34
C VAL A 137 33.75 1.69 2.00
N PHE A 138 33.02 1.90 0.94
CA PHE A 138 33.50 1.92 -0.44
C PHE A 138 33.27 3.28 -1.09
N ASP A 139 34.17 3.67 -1.97
CA ASP A 139 33.98 4.82 -2.85
C ASP A 139 32.86 4.54 -3.86
N LYS A 140 31.86 5.40 -3.91
CA LYS A 140 30.69 5.22 -4.76
C LYS A 140 31.00 5.25 -6.25
N SER A 141 32.01 6.03 -6.67
CA SER A 141 32.33 6.22 -8.09
C SER A 141 33.17 5.09 -8.66
N THR A 142 33.95 4.42 -7.83
CA THR A 142 34.93 3.40 -8.29
C THR A 142 34.67 2.00 -7.74
N GLY A 143 33.89 1.87 -6.64
CA GLY A 143 33.80 0.64 -5.87
C GLY A 143 35.05 0.33 -5.03
N GLY A 144 36.01 1.24 -4.97
CA GLY A 144 37.26 1.07 -4.22
C GLY A 144 37.01 1.12 -2.70
N LEU A 145 37.73 0.24 -1.95
CA LEU A 145 37.66 0.22 -0.48
C LEU A 145 38.26 1.49 0.11
N LEU A 146 37.49 2.19 0.95
CA LEU A 146 37.92 3.36 1.71
C LEU A 146 38.24 3.04 3.17
N PHE A 147 37.51 2.09 3.77
CA PHE A 147 37.69 1.71 5.18
C PHE A 147 37.23 0.26 5.43
N GLY A 148 37.92 -0.46 6.28
CA GLY A 148 37.58 -1.83 6.68
C GLY A 148 38.18 -2.89 5.76
N PRO A 149 37.70 -4.16 5.75
CA PRO A 149 36.67 -4.68 6.64
C PRO A 149 37.07 -4.60 8.12
N ALA A 150 36.16 -4.08 8.94
CA ALA A 150 36.37 -3.90 10.37
C ALA A 150 35.25 -4.60 11.16
N ALA A 151 35.56 -5.11 12.35
CA ALA A 151 34.53 -5.64 13.26
C ALA A 151 33.51 -4.55 13.60
N GLY A 152 32.22 -4.90 13.70
CA GLY A 152 31.13 -3.95 13.92
C GLY A 152 31.35 -3.08 15.15
N ASN A 153 31.88 -3.65 16.24
CA ASN A 153 32.15 -2.90 17.45
C ASN A 153 33.36 -1.92 17.37
N THR A 154 34.05 -1.84 16.23
CA THR A 154 35.03 -0.78 15.95
C THR A 154 34.40 0.61 16.13
N LEU A 155 33.17 0.79 15.67
CA LEU A 155 32.44 2.06 15.74
C LEU A 155 32.18 2.54 17.18
N TRP A 156 32.19 1.63 18.16
CA TRP A 156 31.92 1.93 19.58
C TRP A 156 33.16 1.85 20.49
N GLN A 157 34.36 1.85 19.95
CA GLN A 157 35.56 1.93 20.77
C GLN A 157 35.53 3.20 21.62
N GLY A 158 35.87 3.04 22.93
CA GLY A 158 35.86 4.15 23.89
C GLY A 158 34.45 4.66 24.27
N PHE A 159 33.39 4.06 23.76
CA PHE A 159 32.04 4.39 24.16
C PHE A 159 31.73 3.94 25.59
N GLY A 160 31.10 4.79 26.40
CA GLY A 160 30.91 4.57 27.85
C GLY A 160 30.08 3.35 28.24
N ILE A 161 29.42 2.68 27.27
CA ILE A 161 28.72 1.40 27.47
C ILE A 161 29.63 0.26 27.03
N ALA A 162 30.21 -0.45 28.00
CA ALA A 162 31.13 -1.55 27.72
C ALA A 162 30.54 -2.64 26.81
N ALA A 163 29.26 -2.94 26.94
CA ALA A 163 28.59 -3.92 26.09
C ALA A 163 28.63 -3.53 24.59
N CYS A 164 28.37 -2.27 24.23
CA CYS A 164 28.50 -1.80 22.84
C CYS A 164 29.98 -1.83 22.38
N ALA A 165 30.92 -1.46 23.24
CA ALA A 165 32.32 -1.39 22.88
C ALA A 165 32.99 -2.77 22.71
N THR A 166 32.55 -3.80 23.43
CA THR A 166 33.22 -5.10 23.47
C THR A 166 32.46 -6.22 22.76
N ASN A 167 31.12 -6.13 22.68
CA ASN A 167 30.31 -7.13 22.01
C ASN A 167 30.22 -6.84 20.52
N ASN A 168 30.07 -7.89 19.75
CA ASN A 168 29.86 -7.85 18.32
C ASN A 168 28.90 -9.00 18.02
N ASP A 169 27.60 -8.75 18.27
CA ASP A 169 26.61 -9.82 18.35
C ASP A 169 25.84 -10.02 17.06
N GLY A 170 25.88 -9.05 16.14
CA GLY A 170 25.29 -9.17 14.80
C GLY A 170 24.02 -8.35 14.62
N ASP A 171 23.27 -8.71 13.60
CA ASP A 171 22.05 -8.07 13.13
C ASP A 171 22.22 -6.54 12.95
N PRO A 172 23.26 -6.10 12.24
CA PRO A 172 23.50 -4.69 12.04
C PRO A 172 22.60 -4.13 10.96
N ILE A 173 22.42 -2.81 10.97
CA ILE A 173 21.84 -2.07 9.86
C ILE A 173 22.67 -0.83 9.58
N ALA A 174 22.99 -0.61 8.30
CA ALA A 174 23.54 0.61 7.77
C ALA A 174 22.52 1.26 6.84
N GLN A 175 22.08 2.46 7.18
CA GLN A 175 21.14 3.25 6.39
C GLN A 175 21.68 4.65 6.13
N TYR A 176 21.20 5.25 5.05
CA TYR A 176 21.53 6.63 4.69
C TYR A 176 20.30 7.52 4.79
N ASP A 177 20.34 8.45 5.73
CA ASP A 177 19.35 9.50 5.86
C ASP A 177 19.60 10.56 4.76
N LYS A 178 18.88 10.44 3.69
CA LYS A 178 19.02 11.27 2.48
C LYS A 178 18.70 12.74 2.77
N ALA A 179 17.66 13.00 3.56
CA ALA A 179 17.22 14.35 3.89
C ALA A 179 18.23 15.10 4.77
N ALA A 180 18.87 14.39 5.69
CA ALA A 180 19.91 14.96 6.54
C ALA A 180 21.31 14.85 5.93
N ASN A 181 21.50 14.01 4.92
CA ASN A 181 22.80 13.66 4.35
C ASN A 181 23.74 13.05 5.40
N ARG A 182 23.24 11.99 6.09
CA ARG A 182 23.92 11.34 7.23
C ARG A 182 23.77 9.82 7.17
N TRP A 183 24.75 9.14 7.73
CA TRP A 183 24.72 7.69 7.96
C TRP A 183 24.09 7.38 9.30
N VAL A 184 23.27 6.34 9.35
CA VAL A 184 22.71 5.78 10.58
C VAL A 184 23.10 4.30 10.63
N MET A 185 23.85 3.94 11.65
CA MET A 185 24.41 2.60 11.81
C MET A 185 24.00 2.02 13.16
N THR A 186 23.48 0.79 13.15
CA THR A 186 23.01 0.15 14.38
C THR A 186 23.57 -1.25 14.53
N GLN A 187 23.72 -1.70 15.78
CA GLN A 187 24.15 -3.05 16.13
C GLN A 187 23.53 -3.47 17.45
N LEU A 188 23.07 -4.72 17.53
CA LEU A 188 22.63 -5.31 18.79
C LEU A 188 23.83 -5.68 19.69
N SER A 189 23.62 -5.59 21.00
CA SER A 189 24.55 -6.08 22.01
C SER A 189 23.76 -6.83 23.10
N PHE A 190 23.92 -8.15 23.14
CA PHE A 190 23.18 -9.04 24.06
C PHE A 190 24.05 -10.15 24.69
N LYS A 191 25.31 -10.26 24.29
CA LYS A 191 26.21 -11.28 24.88
C LYS A 191 26.48 -10.98 26.37
N GLY A 192 26.37 -12.02 27.19
CA GLY A 192 26.57 -11.92 28.65
C GLY A 192 25.25 -11.73 29.43
N GLY A 193 24.11 -11.68 28.75
CA GLY A 193 22.80 -11.48 29.37
C GLY A 193 22.43 -10.01 29.56
N PRO A 194 21.30 -9.74 30.26
CA PRO A 194 20.83 -8.37 30.45
C PRO A 194 21.79 -7.53 31.27
N PRO A 195 21.81 -6.19 31.07
CA PRO A 195 20.92 -5.47 30.16
C PRO A 195 21.32 -5.61 28.69
N PHE A 196 20.34 -5.62 27.78
CA PHE A 196 20.53 -5.67 26.34
C PHE A 196 20.50 -4.27 25.74
N TYR A 197 21.21 -4.06 24.62
CA TYR A 197 21.33 -2.73 24.00
C TYR A 197 21.14 -2.78 22.49
N LEU A 198 20.55 -1.70 21.95
CA LEU A 198 20.79 -1.26 20.59
C LEU A 198 21.82 -0.14 20.62
N CYS A 199 22.98 -0.38 20.05
CA CYS A 199 24.03 0.62 19.88
C CYS A 199 23.77 1.35 18.57
N ILE A 200 23.64 2.68 18.59
CA ILE A 200 23.25 3.51 17.46
C ILE A 200 24.28 4.58 17.23
N ALA A 201 24.66 4.81 15.98
CA ALA A 201 25.60 5.84 15.57
C ALA A 201 25.06 6.62 14.39
N VAL A 202 24.96 7.95 14.51
CA VAL A 202 24.53 8.87 13.46
C VAL A 202 25.72 9.73 13.08
N SER A 203 26.14 9.70 11.80
CA SER A 203 27.31 10.44 11.35
C SER A 203 27.13 11.95 11.47
N GLN A 204 28.17 12.68 11.77
CA GLN A 204 28.13 14.14 11.86
C GLN A 204 28.17 14.81 10.47
N THR A 205 28.60 14.09 9.45
CA THR A 205 28.69 14.56 8.06
C THR A 205 28.25 13.45 7.11
N SER A 206 28.24 13.70 5.81
CA SER A 206 27.97 12.69 4.78
C SER A 206 29.11 11.66 4.63
N ASP A 207 30.26 11.87 5.25
CA ASP A 207 31.42 10.96 5.22
C ASP A 207 31.24 9.83 6.26
N ALA A 208 31.02 8.62 5.80
CA ALA A 208 30.89 7.44 6.66
C ALA A 208 32.16 7.10 7.46
N THR A 209 33.32 7.63 7.06
CA THR A 209 34.58 7.47 7.79
C THR A 209 34.85 8.58 8.80
N GLY A 210 33.90 9.52 8.94
CA GLY A 210 33.94 10.66 9.85
C GLY A 210 33.59 10.30 11.29
N ALA A 211 33.27 11.33 12.09
CA ALA A 211 32.82 11.17 13.48
C ALA A 211 31.30 10.92 13.55
N TYR A 212 30.87 10.29 14.64
CA TYR A 212 29.47 9.91 14.86
C TYR A 212 28.98 10.40 16.23
N ASN A 213 27.74 10.87 16.27
CA ASN A 213 26.94 10.96 17.48
C ASN A 213 26.50 9.55 17.84
N ARG A 214 26.93 9.03 19.00
CA ARG A 214 26.65 7.63 19.40
C ARG A 214 25.70 7.59 20.57
N TYR A 215 24.82 6.59 20.57
CA TYR A 215 23.77 6.40 21.55
C TYR A 215 23.65 4.93 21.95
N ALA A 216 23.30 4.68 23.21
CA ALA A 216 22.90 3.35 23.68
C ALA A 216 21.44 3.37 24.12
N LEU A 217 20.63 2.58 23.48
CA LEU A 217 19.24 2.31 23.84
C LEU A 217 19.19 0.99 24.60
N GLN A 218 18.67 0.99 25.82
CA GLN A 218 18.73 -0.15 26.74
C GLN A 218 17.33 -0.71 27.02
N TRP A 219 17.20 -2.04 26.90
CA TRP A 219 16.06 -2.77 27.49
C TRP A 219 16.29 -2.96 28.99
N THR A 220 15.37 -2.42 29.79
CA THR A 220 15.49 -2.42 31.26
C THR A 220 14.92 -3.68 31.91
N ASN A 221 14.30 -4.54 31.13
CA ASN A 221 13.75 -5.84 31.53
C ASN A 221 14.62 -7.00 30.98
N ASN A 222 14.23 -8.22 31.24
CA ASN A 222 14.93 -9.42 30.77
C ASN A 222 14.43 -9.91 29.40
N THR A 223 13.99 -9.00 28.53
CA THR A 223 13.59 -9.32 27.15
C THR A 223 14.72 -8.99 26.18
N SER A 224 15.06 -9.94 25.32
CA SER A 224 16.10 -9.75 24.31
C SER A 224 15.49 -9.41 22.97
N PRO A 225 16.00 -8.37 22.29
CA PRO A 225 15.63 -8.07 20.91
C PRO A 225 16.33 -9.04 19.94
N ASP A 226 15.73 -9.20 18.77
CA ASP A 226 16.23 -9.99 17.65
C ASP A 226 15.70 -9.42 16.34
N TYR A 227 16.37 -9.69 15.23
CA TYR A 227 15.91 -9.31 13.89
C TYR A 227 15.52 -7.82 13.80
N PRO A 228 16.43 -6.88 14.14
CA PRO A 228 16.14 -5.45 14.08
C PRO A 228 15.87 -5.00 12.65
N LYS A 229 15.01 -4.01 12.51
CA LYS A 229 14.81 -3.28 11.26
C LYS A 229 14.80 -1.80 11.54
N LEU A 230 15.26 -1.02 10.57
CA LEU A 230 15.39 0.43 10.68
C LEU A 230 14.85 1.08 9.40
N GLY A 231 13.98 2.06 9.56
CA GLY A 231 13.53 2.96 8.51
C GLY A 231 13.84 4.40 8.87
N VAL A 232 14.23 5.18 7.88
CA VAL A 232 14.43 6.62 7.99
C VAL A 232 13.13 7.31 7.57
N TRP A 233 12.59 8.17 8.44
CA TRP A 233 11.41 8.96 8.16
C TRP A 233 11.67 10.45 8.38
N SER A 234 10.71 11.30 8.06
CA SER A 234 10.88 12.76 8.17
C SER A 234 11.07 13.25 9.60
N ASP A 235 10.43 12.61 10.57
CA ASP A 235 10.34 13.01 11.98
C ASP A 235 11.16 12.13 12.93
N ALA A 236 11.37 10.86 12.60
CA ALA A 236 12.06 9.90 13.49
C ALA A 236 12.87 8.86 12.69
N TYR A 237 13.77 8.17 13.38
CA TYR A 237 14.25 6.87 12.98
C TYR A 237 13.32 5.82 13.58
N TYR A 238 12.68 5.04 12.74
CA TYR A 238 11.74 4.00 13.16
C TYR A 238 12.43 2.64 13.15
N THR A 239 12.27 1.89 14.23
CA THR A 239 12.91 0.57 14.35
C THR A 239 11.92 -0.45 14.88
N SER A 240 12.13 -1.71 14.54
CA SER A 240 11.35 -2.84 15.05
C SER A 240 12.24 -3.99 15.48
N PHE A 241 11.71 -4.84 16.35
CA PHE A 241 12.37 -6.00 16.90
C PHE A 241 11.37 -7.14 17.10
N ASN A 242 11.83 -8.37 16.96
CA ASN A 242 11.20 -9.54 17.56
C ASN A 242 11.69 -9.67 19.00
N MET A 243 10.78 -9.70 19.95
CA MET A 243 11.12 -9.73 21.38
C MET A 243 11.03 -11.14 21.95
N PHE A 244 12.02 -11.53 22.75
CA PHE A 244 12.09 -12.85 23.37
C PHE A 244 12.37 -12.75 24.87
N LEU A 245 11.59 -13.48 25.68
CA LEU A 245 11.87 -13.67 27.09
C LEU A 245 12.97 -14.73 27.25
N SER A 246 13.99 -14.40 28.02
CA SER A 246 15.14 -15.30 28.28
C SER A 246 15.78 -15.87 27.00
N GLY A 247 15.68 -15.12 25.87
CA GLY A 247 16.25 -15.50 24.61
C GLY A 247 15.55 -16.62 23.83
N SER A 248 14.43 -17.17 24.32
CA SER A 248 13.79 -18.35 23.75
C SER A 248 12.31 -18.21 23.51
N PHE A 249 11.56 -17.55 24.40
CA PHE A 249 10.11 -17.42 24.29
C PHE A 249 9.77 -16.16 23.53
N PHE A 250 9.16 -16.31 22.37
CA PHE A 250 8.67 -15.20 21.57
C PHE A 250 7.56 -14.45 22.30
N LEU A 251 7.71 -13.11 22.40
CA LEU A 251 6.76 -12.22 23.09
C LEU A 251 5.94 -11.37 22.13
N GLY A 252 6.35 -11.26 20.87
CA GLY A 252 5.73 -10.40 19.88
C GLY A 252 6.71 -9.47 19.19
N ALA A 253 6.18 -8.59 18.33
CA ALA A 253 6.96 -7.54 17.69
C ALA A 253 6.91 -6.25 18.52
N GLU A 254 8.03 -5.52 18.60
CA GLU A 254 8.14 -4.19 19.19
C GLU A 254 8.50 -3.17 18.11
N ALA A 255 7.74 -2.07 18.02
CA ALA A 255 7.98 -0.94 17.13
C ALA A 255 8.37 0.28 17.96
N CYS A 256 9.44 0.99 17.57
CA CYS A 256 9.94 2.16 18.27
C CYS A 256 10.19 3.33 17.32
N ALA A 257 9.89 4.54 17.79
CA ALA A 257 10.32 5.81 17.21
C ALA A 257 11.45 6.41 18.04
N LEU A 258 12.54 6.81 17.40
CA LEU A 258 13.70 7.42 18.00
C LEU A 258 13.86 8.86 17.49
N ASP A 259 14.10 9.81 18.40
CA ASP A 259 14.17 11.24 18.08
C ASP A 259 15.35 11.56 17.14
N ARG A 260 15.03 11.57 15.83
CA ARG A 260 15.98 11.83 14.76
C ARG A 260 16.66 13.20 14.89
N ASN A 261 15.89 14.24 15.22
CA ASN A 261 16.43 15.61 15.33
C ASN A 261 17.43 15.73 16.47
N MET A 262 17.12 15.15 17.64
CA MET A 262 18.03 15.08 18.77
C MET A 262 19.32 14.32 18.40
N MET A 263 19.19 13.17 17.73
CA MET A 263 20.33 12.33 17.35
C MET A 263 21.23 13.00 16.30
N LEU A 264 20.65 13.69 15.31
CA LEU A 264 21.37 14.46 14.30
C LEU A 264 22.16 15.62 14.94
N ALA A 265 21.56 16.28 15.94
CA ALA A 265 22.20 17.39 16.65
C ALA A 265 23.27 16.93 17.67
N GLY A 266 23.40 15.64 17.95
CA GLY A 266 24.25 15.12 19.03
C GLY A 266 23.74 15.51 20.43
N GLY A 267 22.42 15.74 20.52
CA GLY A 267 21.77 16.19 21.75
C GLY A 267 21.66 15.11 22.83
N ALA A 268 21.46 15.55 24.07
CA ALA A 268 21.20 14.66 25.20
C ALA A 268 19.77 14.09 25.11
N PRO A 269 19.60 12.77 25.24
CA PRO A 269 18.28 12.16 25.22
C PRO A 269 17.41 12.58 26.41
N THR A 270 16.11 12.76 26.18
CA THR A 270 15.08 12.94 27.19
C THR A 270 14.31 11.63 27.43
N ALA A 271 13.39 11.63 28.39
CA ALA A 271 12.53 10.48 28.63
C ALA A 271 11.63 10.14 27.42
N ASN A 272 11.31 11.13 26.57
CA ASN A 272 10.46 10.98 25.40
C ASN A 272 11.24 10.71 24.10
N SER A 273 12.59 10.72 24.12
CA SER A 273 13.40 10.54 22.91
C SER A 273 13.35 9.13 22.30
N SER A 274 12.72 8.17 23.00
CA SER A 274 12.34 6.85 22.47
C SER A 274 10.92 6.52 22.92
N GLN A 275 10.07 6.10 21.98
CA GLN A 275 8.69 5.72 22.26
C GLN A 275 8.36 4.44 21.52
N CYS A 276 7.87 3.43 22.24
CA CYS A 276 7.74 2.08 21.74
C CYS A 276 6.36 1.48 22.02
N PHE A 277 5.97 0.54 21.18
CA PHE A 277 4.75 -0.27 21.29
C PHE A 277 5.08 -1.73 21.02
N ILE A 278 4.46 -2.65 21.74
CA ILE A 278 4.60 -4.10 21.54
C ILE A 278 3.24 -4.72 21.24
N ASP A 279 3.23 -5.68 20.32
CA ASP A 279 2.05 -6.53 20.05
C ASP A 279 2.46 -7.99 20.01
N SER A 280 1.91 -8.77 20.93
CA SER A 280 2.21 -10.20 21.07
C SER A 280 1.62 -11.07 19.97
N SER A 281 0.71 -10.52 19.17
CA SER A 281 0.09 -11.22 18.04
C SER A 281 0.83 -11.03 16.71
N GLN A 282 1.81 -10.13 16.67
CA GLN A 282 2.55 -9.74 15.46
C GLN A 282 4.02 -10.17 15.53
N ALA A 283 4.67 -10.23 14.35
CA ALA A 283 6.06 -10.63 14.24
C ALA A 283 6.73 -9.95 13.03
N SER A 284 8.02 -9.63 13.18
CA SER A 284 8.87 -9.16 12.07
C SER A 284 8.33 -7.96 11.30
N TRP A 285 7.84 -6.95 12.02
CA TRP A 285 7.44 -5.69 11.42
C TRP A 285 8.57 -5.05 10.61
N LEU A 286 8.23 -4.54 9.42
CA LEU A 286 9.12 -3.68 8.64
C LEU A 286 8.66 -2.23 8.76
N PRO A 287 9.49 -1.31 9.31
CA PRO A 287 9.22 0.12 9.26
C PRO A 287 9.45 0.66 7.84
N SER A 288 8.62 1.64 7.44
CA SER A 288 8.79 2.36 6.18
C SER A 288 10.11 3.13 6.16
N ASP A 289 10.78 3.10 5.01
CA ASP A 289 12.06 3.73 4.75
C ASP A 289 11.98 4.60 3.51
N LEU A 290 12.27 5.90 3.67
CA LEU A 290 12.11 6.89 2.61
C LEU A 290 13.08 6.65 1.45
N ASP A 291 12.55 6.64 0.22
CA ASP A 291 13.28 6.80 -1.01
C ASP A 291 12.91 8.11 -1.71
N GLY A 292 13.82 8.60 -2.55
CA GLY A 292 13.61 9.83 -3.29
C GLY A 292 13.81 11.12 -2.48
N SER A 293 13.60 12.24 -3.16
CA SER A 293 13.77 13.60 -2.62
C SER A 293 12.45 14.25 -2.18
N THR A 294 11.30 13.70 -2.62
CA THR A 294 9.98 14.20 -2.22
C THR A 294 9.62 13.66 -0.84
N PRO A 295 9.46 14.53 0.17
CA PRO A 295 9.11 14.07 1.51
C PRO A 295 7.67 13.53 1.53
N PRO A 296 7.30 12.73 2.54
CA PRO A 296 5.91 12.40 2.80
C PRO A 296 5.08 13.67 3.00
N PRO A 297 3.76 13.62 2.79
CA PRO A 297 2.87 14.72 3.17
C PRO A 297 3.09 15.16 4.62
N SER A 298 2.84 16.44 4.89
CA SER A 298 3.05 16.99 6.24
C SER A 298 2.15 16.31 7.27
N GLY A 299 2.75 15.76 8.34
CA GLY A 299 2.02 15.03 9.38
C GLY A 299 1.73 13.57 9.05
N GLU A 300 2.27 13.07 7.95
CA GLU A 300 2.16 11.66 7.55
C GLU A 300 2.81 10.75 8.58
N PRO A 301 2.08 9.74 9.14
CA PRO A 301 2.67 8.78 10.04
C PRO A 301 3.67 7.88 9.30
N ALA A 302 4.63 7.31 10.02
CA ALA A 302 5.40 6.21 9.47
C ALA A 302 4.54 4.94 9.41
N PHE A 303 4.85 4.07 8.47
CA PHE A 303 4.13 2.82 8.25
C PHE A 303 4.95 1.64 8.73
N TYR A 304 4.25 0.62 9.24
CA TYR A 304 4.83 -0.68 9.51
C TYR A 304 4.00 -1.74 8.80
N LEU A 305 4.68 -2.75 8.29
CA LEU A 305 4.04 -3.82 7.54
C LEU A 305 4.52 -5.18 8.03
N ASP A 306 3.60 -6.13 8.15
CA ASP A 306 3.92 -7.55 8.32
C ASP A 306 2.99 -8.46 7.51
N LEU A 307 3.25 -9.76 7.56
CA LEU A 307 2.45 -10.77 6.89
C LEU A 307 1.27 -11.20 7.76
N GLY A 308 0.06 -11.10 7.20
CA GLY A 308 -1.14 -11.79 7.72
C GLY A 308 -1.41 -13.11 7.00
N SER A 309 -2.57 -13.70 7.25
CA SER A 309 -3.04 -14.88 6.52
C SER A 309 -3.70 -14.45 5.20
N ASN A 310 -3.01 -14.60 4.07
CA ASN A 310 -3.40 -14.06 2.76
C ASN A 310 -3.67 -12.55 2.79
N SER A 311 -2.89 -11.84 3.58
CA SER A 311 -3.01 -10.40 3.74
C SER A 311 -1.68 -9.78 4.14
N LEU A 312 -1.59 -8.47 3.98
CA LEU A 312 -0.59 -7.64 4.62
C LEU A 312 -1.28 -6.85 5.73
N ASN A 313 -0.65 -6.76 6.88
CA ASN A 313 -1.12 -5.99 8.01
C ASN A 313 -0.35 -4.67 8.07
N LEU A 314 -1.05 -3.57 7.81
CA LEU A 314 -0.48 -2.23 7.82
C LEU A 314 -0.78 -1.56 9.17
N PHE A 315 0.25 -0.93 9.74
CA PHE A 315 0.17 -0.12 10.95
C PHE A 315 0.65 1.29 10.66
N ARG A 316 0.15 2.26 11.43
CA ARG A 316 0.52 3.68 11.35
C ARG A 316 1.09 4.13 12.69
N PHE A 317 2.29 4.70 12.65
CA PHE A 317 2.97 5.22 13.83
C PHE A 317 3.11 6.74 13.70
N HIS A 318 2.37 7.46 14.53
CA HIS A 318 2.53 8.90 14.72
C HIS A 318 3.27 9.14 16.03
N VAL A 319 4.35 9.92 16.02
CA VAL A 319 5.15 10.23 17.21
C VAL A 319 5.12 11.72 17.54
N ASP A 320 5.00 12.05 18.83
CA ASP A 320 5.19 13.39 19.38
C ASP A 320 6.22 13.32 20.52
N PHE A 321 7.45 13.74 20.23
CA PHE A 321 8.54 13.75 21.22
C PHE A 321 8.40 14.85 22.29
N THR A 322 7.51 15.83 22.10
CA THR A 322 7.22 16.88 23.08
C THR A 322 6.14 16.46 24.06
N ASN A 323 5.15 15.69 23.61
CA ASN A 323 4.08 15.16 24.43
C ASN A 323 3.75 13.72 24.04
N SER A 324 4.31 12.76 24.75
CA SER A 324 4.11 11.34 24.45
C SER A 324 2.66 10.85 24.52
N ALA A 325 1.75 11.61 25.14
CA ALA A 325 0.33 11.30 25.15
C ALA A 325 -0.33 11.43 23.76
N ASN A 326 0.28 12.19 22.84
CA ASN A 326 -0.17 12.32 21.46
C ASN A 326 0.37 11.23 20.53
N THR A 327 1.35 10.46 21.01
CA THR A 327 1.94 9.37 20.21
C THR A 327 0.99 8.22 20.10
N THR A 328 0.80 7.73 18.88
CA THR A 328 -0.12 6.62 18.60
C THR A 328 0.52 5.58 17.68
N PHE A 329 0.19 4.31 17.92
CA PHE A 329 0.46 3.21 17.03
C PHE A 329 -0.86 2.47 16.79
N THR A 330 -1.36 2.53 15.57
CA THR A 330 -2.70 2.06 15.22
C THR A 330 -2.64 1.03 14.11
N GLY A 331 -3.51 0.02 14.17
CA GLY A 331 -3.60 -1.09 13.25
C GLY A 331 -4.00 -2.38 13.97
N PRO A 332 -3.95 -3.54 13.30
CA PRO A 332 -3.65 -3.68 11.88
C PRO A 332 -4.78 -3.21 10.97
N ILE A 333 -4.42 -2.61 9.84
CA ILE A 333 -5.28 -2.49 8.68
C ILE A 333 -4.97 -3.70 7.81
N ASN A 334 -5.92 -4.61 7.70
CA ASN A 334 -5.76 -5.83 6.94
C ASN A 334 -5.98 -5.56 5.45
N ILE A 335 -4.93 -5.70 4.64
CA ILE A 335 -4.95 -5.51 3.18
C ILE A 335 -4.96 -6.90 2.54
N PRO A 336 -6.08 -7.35 1.93
CA PRO A 336 -6.14 -8.65 1.28
C PRO A 336 -5.15 -8.76 0.11
N VAL A 337 -4.46 -9.89 0.01
CA VAL A 337 -3.56 -10.24 -1.10
C VAL A 337 -3.95 -11.59 -1.70
N ALA A 338 -3.43 -11.88 -2.89
CA ALA A 338 -3.55 -13.21 -3.46
C ALA A 338 -2.95 -14.28 -2.52
N SER A 339 -3.59 -15.42 -2.43
CA SER A 339 -3.17 -16.52 -1.54
C SER A 339 -1.72 -16.93 -1.76
N PHE A 340 -1.04 -17.31 -0.70
CA PHE A 340 0.33 -17.78 -0.72
C PHE A 340 0.59 -18.79 0.40
N ASN A 341 1.66 -19.57 0.23
CA ASN A 341 2.22 -20.39 1.29
C ASN A 341 3.68 -19.99 1.52
N ASP A 342 4.11 -20.03 2.76
CA ASP A 342 5.48 -19.68 3.11
C ASP A 342 6.48 -20.62 2.41
N ALA A 343 7.55 -20.07 1.86
CA ALA A 343 8.62 -20.87 1.28
C ALA A 343 9.13 -21.89 2.29
N CYS A 344 9.29 -23.13 1.89
CA CYS A 344 9.77 -24.24 2.73
C CYS A 344 8.98 -24.40 4.06
N GLY A 345 7.74 -23.91 4.16
CA GLY A 345 7.01 -23.82 5.43
C GLY A 345 7.73 -22.96 6.47
N GLY A 346 8.45 -21.93 6.03
CA GLY A 346 9.32 -21.10 6.85
C GLY A 346 10.67 -21.75 7.21
N GLY A 347 11.01 -22.91 6.70
CA GLY A 347 12.21 -23.68 7.02
C GLY A 347 13.25 -23.78 5.90
N THR A 348 13.88 -24.94 5.81
CA THR A 348 15.00 -25.23 4.95
C THR A 348 14.58 -26.19 3.84
N CYS A 349 14.63 -25.78 2.58
CA CYS A 349 14.36 -26.63 1.43
C CYS A 349 15.06 -26.19 0.13
N ILE A 350 15.84 -25.12 0.15
CA ILE A 350 16.48 -24.58 -1.06
C ILE A 350 17.64 -25.48 -1.47
N PRO A 351 17.60 -26.13 -2.66
CA PRO A 351 18.66 -27.03 -3.12
C PRO A 351 19.84 -26.24 -3.66
N GLN A 352 21.00 -26.91 -3.69
CA GLN A 352 22.24 -26.42 -4.27
C GLN A 352 22.90 -27.49 -5.13
N ALA A 353 23.73 -27.09 -6.11
CA ALA A 353 24.48 -28.02 -6.92
C ALA A 353 25.53 -28.83 -6.11
N GLY A 354 25.67 -30.11 -6.41
CA GLY A 354 26.77 -30.94 -5.90
C GLY A 354 26.72 -31.25 -4.40
N THR A 355 25.64 -30.98 -3.69
CA THR A 355 25.48 -31.29 -2.27
C THR A 355 24.03 -31.61 -1.92
N SER A 356 23.81 -32.37 -0.85
CA SER A 356 22.49 -32.58 -0.24
C SER A 356 22.13 -31.53 0.79
N GLN A 357 23.06 -30.62 1.13
CA GLN A 357 22.79 -29.51 2.06
C GLN A 357 21.80 -28.54 1.42
N GLN A 358 20.69 -28.33 2.06
CA GLN A 358 19.69 -27.33 1.68
C GLN A 358 19.87 -26.05 2.49
N LEU A 359 19.40 -24.92 1.95
CA LEU A 359 19.50 -23.61 2.56
C LEU A 359 18.15 -23.15 3.15
N ASP A 360 18.25 -22.28 4.15
CA ASP A 360 17.14 -21.64 4.84
C ASP A 360 16.44 -20.62 3.91
N SER A 361 15.12 -20.52 4.00
CA SER A 361 14.31 -19.66 3.13
C SER A 361 13.79 -18.40 3.81
N LEU A 362 13.66 -18.40 5.15
CA LEU A 362 12.96 -17.37 5.94
C LEU A 362 11.61 -16.94 5.32
N GLY A 363 10.84 -17.90 4.80
CA GLY A 363 9.60 -17.62 4.06
C GLY A 363 8.46 -17.06 4.92
N GLU A 364 8.57 -17.15 6.25
CA GLU A 364 7.52 -16.74 7.19
C GLU A 364 7.49 -15.26 7.52
N ARG A 365 8.27 -14.42 6.84
CA ARG A 365 8.36 -12.98 7.10
C ARG A 365 8.58 -12.16 5.84
N LEU A 366 8.25 -10.87 5.89
CA LEU A 366 8.64 -9.92 4.86
C LEU A 366 10.15 -9.72 4.89
N MET A 367 10.75 -9.62 3.69
CA MET A 367 12.16 -9.32 3.53
C MET A 367 12.42 -7.82 3.62
N TRP A 368 13.55 -7.46 4.20
CA TRP A 368 14.00 -6.08 4.30
C TRP A 368 14.28 -5.50 2.90
N ARG A 369 13.88 -4.26 2.57
CA ARG A 369 13.28 -3.18 3.39
C ARG A 369 11.83 -2.93 2.90
N LEU A 370 11.05 -2.18 3.68
CA LEU A 370 9.79 -1.59 3.26
C LEU A 370 10.09 -0.22 2.64
N ALA A 371 10.35 -0.19 1.34
CA ALA A 371 10.67 1.06 0.67
C ALA A 371 9.41 1.88 0.42
N TYR A 372 9.45 3.15 0.82
CA TYR A 372 8.40 4.13 0.61
C TYR A 372 8.87 5.20 -0.37
N ARG A 373 7.98 5.61 -1.27
CA ARG A 373 8.22 6.73 -2.18
C ARG A 373 6.96 7.56 -2.35
N ASN A 374 7.15 8.90 -2.30
CA ASN A 374 6.13 9.87 -2.68
C ASN A 374 6.43 10.37 -4.10
N PHE A 375 5.57 10.06 -5.06
CA PHE A 375 5.67 10.48 -6.46
C PHE A 375 5.00 11.84 -6.72
N GLY A 376 4.35 12.43 -5.70
CA GLY A 376 3.64 13.71 -5.79
C GLY A 376 2.18 13.55 -6.19
N ASP A 377 1.84 12.64 -7.07
CA ASP A 377 0.48 12.28 -7.46
C ASP A 377 -0.05 11.05 -6.69
N HIS A 378 0.83 10.23 -6.18
CA HIS A 378 0.53 9.09 -5.31
C HIS A 378 1.71 8.72 -4.41
N GLU A 379 1.42 7.93 -3.38
CA GLU A 379 2.41 7.34 -2.49
C GLU A 379 2.44 5.83 -2.70
N ALA A 380 3.63 5.24 -2.66
CA ALA A 380 3.83 3.81 -2.81
C ALA A 380 4.66 3.22 -1.67
N LEU A 381 4.27 2.03 -1.20
CA LEU A 381 5.07 1.14 -0.37
C LEU A 381 5.33 -0.13 -1.17
N VAL A 382 6.58 -0.59 -1.20
CA VAL A 382 6.92 -1.84 -1.85
C VAL A 382 7.58 -2.81 -0.88
N ALA A 383 7.16 -4.09 -0.96
CA ALA A 383 7.61 -5.15 -0.07
C ALA A 383 7.68 -6.49 -0.80
N ASN A 384 8.46 -7.42 -0.27
CA ASN A 384 8.56 -8.77 -0.82
C ASN A 384 8.76 -9.84 0.28
N HIS A 385 8.51 -11.09 -0.08
CA HIS A 385 8.87 -12.27 0.70
C HIS A 385 9.01 -13.50 -0.18
N SER A 386 9.51 -14.58 0.40
CA SER A 386 9.69 -15.85 -0.31
C SER A 386 8.46 -16.73 -0.13
N VAL A 387 7.94 -17.30 -1.23
CA VAL A 387 6.72 -18.14 -1.22
C VAL A 387 6.94 -19.47 -1.96
N ALA A 388 6.19 -20.48 -1.55
CA ALA A 388 6.09 -21.73 -2.31
C ALA A 388 5.17 -21.54 -3.52
N THR A 389 5.63 -21.91 -4.72
CA THR A 389 4.88 -21.70 -5.97
C THR A 389 3.78 -22.74 -6.23
N GLY A 390 3.75 -23.82 -5.44
CA GLY A 390 2.87 -24.97 -5.67
C GLY A 390 3.41 -26.00 -6.67
N THR A 391 4.49 -25.70 -7.40
CA THR A 391 5.17 -26.62 -8.33
C THR A 391 6.43 -27.25 -7.73
N GLY A 392 6.69 -27.00 -6.45
CA GLY A 392 7.80 -27.59 -5.71
C GLY A 392 9.04 -26.70 -5.59
N ASN A 393 9.06 -25.54 -6.24
CA ASN A 393 10.10 -24.52 -6.11
C ASN A 393 9.61 -23.31 -5.28
N VAL A 394 10.48 -22.33 -5.10
CA VAL A 394 10.26 -21.10 -4.35
C VAL A 394 10.39 -19.91 -5.30
N GLY A 395 9.50 -18.92 -5.15
CA GLY A 395 9.52 -17.68 -5.91
C GLY A 395 9.52 -16.46 -4.99
N VAL A 396 9.92 -15.32 -5.54
CA VAL A 396 9.84 -14.03 -4.84
C VAL A 396 8.48 -13.40 -5.12
N ARG A 397 7.65 -13.33 -4.08
CA ARG A 397 6.40 -12.57 -4.08
C ARG A 397 6.71 -11.12 -3.78
N TRP A 398 6.19 -10.21 -4.59
CA TRP A 398 6.36 -8.77 -4.46
C TRP A 398 5.03 -8.04 -4.51
N TYR A 399 4.98 -6.87 -3.89
CA TYR A 399 3.80 -6.04 -3.76
C TYR A 399 4.14 -4.57 -3.97
N GLU A 400 3.24 -3.83 -4.58
CA GLU A 400 3.14 -2.37 -4.51
C GLU A 400 1.80 -2.02 -3.87
N LEU A 401 1.86 -1.32 -2.76
CA LEU A 401 0.70 -0.74 -2.08
C LEU A 401 0.63 0.73 -2.39
N ARG A 402 -0.57 1.27 -2.56
CA ARG A 402 -0.82 2.70 -2.73
C ARG A 402 -1.78 3.22 -1.69
N ASP A 403 -1.77 4.56 -1.50
CA ASP A 403 -2.60 5.28 -0.54
C ASP A 403 -2.47 4.76 0.91
N PRO A 404 -1.23 4.63 1.44
CA PRO A 404 -1.01 3.96 2.72
C PRO A 404 -1.63 4.69 3.91
N ASN A 405 -1.86 6.01 3.84
CA ASN A 405 -2.55 6.77 4.88
C ASN A 405 -4.07 6.89 4.67
N GLY A 406 -4.53 6.65 3.45
CA GLY A 406 -5.96 6.65 3.11
C GLY A 406 -6.55 5.25 3.07
N ALA A 407 -7.05 4.86 1.90
CA ALA A 407 -7.63 3.55 1.62
C ALA A 407 -6.56 2.58 1.09
N ALA A 408 -5.58 2.26 1.91
CA ALA A 408 -4.44 1.42 1.54
C ALA A 408 -4.86 0.14 0.80
N ALA A 409 -4.32 -0.07 -0.40
CA ALA A 409 -4.67 -1.20 -1.24
C ALA A 409 -3.47 -1.71 -2.05
N VAL A 410 -3.53 -2.98 -2.45
CA VAL A 410 -2.59 -3.54 -3.41
C VAL A 410 -2.86 -2.95 -4.79
N PHE A 411 -1.92 -2.16 -5.30
CA PHE A 411 -1.96 -1.67 -6.69
C PHE A 411 -1.54 -2.77 -7.66
N GLN A 412 -0.49 -3.53 -7.30
CA GLN A 412 -0.04 -4.69 -8.06
C GLN A 412 0.73 -5.68 -7.17
N GLN A 413 0.73 -6.94 -7.59
CA GLN A 413 1.45 -8.03 -6.94
C GLN A 413 1.78 -9.14 -7.93
N GLY A 414 2.84 -9.90 -7.67
CA GLY A 414 3.21 -11.07 -8.47
C GLY A 414 4.19 -11.96 -7.74
N THR A 415 4.30 -13.21 -8.17
CA THR A 415 5.34 -14.13 -7.71
C THR A 415 6.25 -14.48 -8.87
N TYR A 416 7.49 -14.05 -8.81
CA TYR A 416 8.46 -14.29 -9.86
C TYR A 416 9.11 -15.65 -9.70
N ALA A 417 8.77 -16.60 -10.56
CA ALA A 417 9.29 -17.96 -10.62
C ALA A 417 9.20 -18.50 -12.04
N PRO A 418 9.96 -17.92 -13.02
CA PRO A 418 9.79 -18.19 -14.44
C PRO A 418 10.27 -19.56 -14.90
N ASP A 419 10.96 -20.31 -14.05
CA ASP A 419 11.47 -21.65 -14.27
C ASP A 419 11.47 -22.46 -12.97
N SER A 420 12.07 -23.67 -12.98
CA SER A 420 12.14 -24.56 -11.83
C SER A 420 13.20 -24.21 -10.79
N SER A 421 13.97 -23.12 -10.97
CA SER A 421 14.95 -22.67 -9.98
C SER A 421 14.24 -22.02 -8.78
N PHE A 422 14.89 -22.06 -7.63
CA PHE A 422 14.43 -21.48 -6.39
C PHE A 422 14.94 -20.04 -6.28
N ARG A 423 14.06 -19.07 -6.00
CA ARG A 423 14.37 -17.65 -5.82
C ARG A 423 13.87 -17.17 -4.47
N TRP A 424 14.78 -16.62 -3.64
CA TRP A 424 14.48 -16.23 -2.27
C TRP A 424 15.39 -15.09 -1.80
N MET A 425 15.19 -14.61 -0.57
CA MET A 425 15.95 -13.50 0.05
C MET A 425 15.97 -12.25 -0.82
N GLY A 426 14.79 -11.81 -1.26
CA GLY A 426 14.65 -10.63 -2.10
C GLY A 426 14.80 -9.32 -1.34
N SER A 427 15.18 -8.27 -2.07
CA SER A 427 15.04 -6.87 -1.65
C SER A 427 14.64 -6.04 -2.86
N LEU A 428 13.77 -5.03 -2.67
CA LEU A 428 13.27 -4.25 -3.78
C LEU A 428 13.17 -2.75 -3.44
N ALA A 429 13.17 -1.94 -4.50
CA ALA A 429 12.97 -0.51 -4.43
C ALA A 429 12.34 0.01 -5.74
N MET A 430 11.92 1.27 -5.75
CA MET A 430 11.46 2.00 -6.92
C MET A 430 12.30 3.25 -7.11
N ASP A 431 12.61 3.60 -8.37
CA ASP A 431 13.28 4.85 -8.71
C ASP A 431 12.30 6.04 -8.85
N ASN A 432 12.80 7.20 -9.28
CA ASN A 432 12.00 8.44 -9.31
C ASN A 432 10.93 8.49 -10.42
N VAL A 433 10.97 7.57 -11.39
CA VAL A 433 9.97 7.47 -12.45
C VAL A 433 9.04 6.26 -12.27
N GLY A 434 9.27 5.47 -11.20
CA GLY A 434 8.45 4.32 -10.84
C GLY A 434 8.91 3.00 -11.47
N ASP A 435 10.12 2.94 -12.02
CA ASP A 435 10.73 1.65 -12.36
C ASP A 435 10.98 0.87 -11.08
N LEU A 436 10.56 -0.39 -11.03
CA LEU A 436 10.71 -1.27 -9.88
C LEU A 436 11.78 -2.32 -10.17
N ALA A 437 12.70 -2.51 -9.22
CA ALA A 437 13.69 -3.57 -9.28
C ALA A 437 13.64 -4.45 -8.04
N VAL A 438 13.78 -5.77 -8.22
CA VAL A 438 13.92 -6.75 -7.15
C VAL A 438 15.15 -7.61 -7.41
N GLY A 439 16.09 -7.59 -6.46
CA GLY A 439 17.25 -8.49 -6.44
C GLY A 439 16.98 -9.67 -5.50
N TYR A 440 17.60 -10.82 -5.74
CA TYR A 440 17.38 -12.05 -4.96
C TYR A 440 18.51 -13.07 -5.15
N SER A 441 18.54 -14.05 -4.26
CA SER A 441 19.33 -15.27 -4.45
C SER A 441 18.58 -16.25 -5.34
N VAL A 442 19.32 -16.99 -6.20
CA VAL A 442 18.76 -18.04 -7.05
C VAL A 442 19.62 -19.29 -6.99
N SER A 443 19.00 -20.48 -6.92
CA SER A 443 19.70 -21.77 -6.86
C SER A 443 18.84 -22.92 -7.38
N SER A 444 19.48 -24.06 -7.68
CA SER A 444 18.79 -25.31 -7.98
C SER A 444 19.70 -26.50 -7.67
N SER A 445 19.20 -27.72 -7.81
CA SER A 445 20.06 -28.93 -7.69
C SER A 445 21.15 -29.01 -8.74
N ALA A 446 21.07 -28.22 -9.82
CA ALA A 446 22.06 -28.16 -10.90
C ALA A 446 22.87 -26.86 -10.92
N MET A 447 22.53 -25.88 -10.04
CA MET A 447 23.13 -24.56 -10.02
C MET A 447 23.51 -24.16 -8.57
N SER A 448 24.72 -23.66 -8.38
CA SER A 448 25.14 -23.08 -7.10
C SER A 448 24.41 -21.76 -6.86
N PRO A 449 24.26 -21.33 -5.60
CA PRO A 449 23.60 -20.06 -5.27
C PRO A 449 24.25 -18.87 -5.96
N ALA A 450 23.45 -18.14 -6.72
CA ALA A 450 23.79 -16.99 -7.54
C ALA A 450 23.00 -15.76 -7.12
N ILE A 451 23.40 -14.58 -7.58
CA ILE A 451 22.69 -13.31 -7.36
C ILE A 451 22.15 -12.81 -8.70
N ARG A 452 20.83 -12.61 -8.76
CA ARG A 452 20.16 -12.08 -9.94
C ARG A 452 19.19 -10.98 -9.54
N TYR A 453 18.70 -10.23 -10.51
CA TYR A 453 17.62 -9.29 -10.36
C TYR A 453 16.69 -9.31 -11.55
N ALA A 454 15.45 -8.94 -11.30
CA ALA A 454 14.43 -8.65 -12.29
C ALA A 454 13.82 -7.28 -11.99
N GLY A 455 13.05 -6.75 -12.88
CA GLY A 455 12.38 -5.48 -12.65
C GLY A 455 11.32 -5.21 -13.71
N ARG A 456 10.69 -4.05 -13.61
CA ARG A 456 9.68 -3.59 -14.56
C ARG A 456 9.68 -2.08 -14.67
N ALA A 457 9.34 -1.60 -15.86
CA ALA A 457 8.99 -0.20 -16.08
C ALA A 457 7.50 0.06 -15.75
N PRO A 458 7.09 1.28 -15.44
CA PRO A 458 5.68 1.63 -15.21
C PRO A 458 4.76 1.27 -16.39
N THR A 459 5.30 1.27 -17.61
CA THR A 459 4.58 0.94 -18.86
C THR A 459 4.40 -0.55 -19.09
N ASP A 460 5.07 -1.41 -18.34
CA ASP A 460 4.90 -2.87 -18.45
C ASP A 460 3.53 -3.30 -17.93
N ALA A 461 3.07 -4.47 -18.38
CA ALA A 461 1.84 -5.05 -17.88
C ALA A 461 1.89 -5.21 -16.36
N LEU A 462 0.82 -4.80 -15.65
CA LEU A 462 0.74 -4.96 -14.20
C LEU A 462 0.93 -6.43 -13.78
N ASN A 463 1.45 -6.63 -12.58
CA ASN A 463 1.68 -7.94 -11.97
C ASN A 463 2.77 -8.79 -12.66
N THR A 464 3.62 -8.17 -13.49
CA THR A 464 4.68 -8.89 -14.20
C THR A 464 6.05 -8.22 -14.01
N LEU A 465 7.11 -9.03 -14.04
CA LEU A 465 8.50 -8.57 -14.12
C LEU A 465 9.11 -9.04 -15.45
N GLN A 466 10.03 -8.25 -15.99
CA GLN A 466 10.84 -8.59 -17.15
C GLN A 466 11.78 -9.76 -16.82
N THR A 467 12.36 -10.38 -17.83
CA THR A 467 13.30 -11.49 -17.65
C THR A 467 14.55 -11.05 -16.86
N GLU A 468 14.93 -11.85 -15.87
CA GLU A 468 16.03 -11.55 -14.96
C GLU A 468 17.40 -11.43 -15.64
N THR A 469 18.28 -10.67 -15.00
CA THR A 469 19.70 -10.56 -15.37
C THR A 469 20.58 -11.00 -14.20
N SER A 470 21.69 -11.68 -14.53
CA SER A 470 22.68 -12.10 -13.53
C SER A 470 23.57 -10.94 -13.09
N ILE A 471 23.78 -10.82 -11.78
CA ILE A 471 24.85 -10.01 -11.18
C ILE A 471 26.11 -10.83 -11.08
N ILE A 472 26.00 -12.06 -10.54
CA ILE A 472 27.08 -13.03 -10.47
C ILE A 472 26.50 -14.45 -10.34
N GLU A 473 27.06 -15.38 -11.07
CA GLU A 473 26.78 -16.80 -10.91
C GLU A 473 27.72 -17.40 -9.84
N GLY A 474 27.15 -18.13 -8.88
CA GLY A 474 27.94 -18.80 -7.86
C GLY A 474 28.70 -20.00 -8.45
N ALA A 475 29.94 -20.18 -8.00
CA ALA A 475 30.77 -21.31 -8.38
C ALA A 475 30.93 -22.38 -7.27
N GLY A 476 30.28 -22.13 -6.10
CA GLY A 476 30.31 -23.02 -4.95
C GLY A 476 28.99 -23.15 -4.25
N SER A 477 28.90 -24.20 -3.43
CA SER A 477 27.74 -24.51 -2.59
C SER A 477 28.15 -24.60 -1.12
N GLN A 478 27.22 -24.23 -0.24
CA GLN A 478 27.40 -24.32 1.20
C GLN A 478 27.38 -25.81 1.61
N LEU A 479 28.42 -26.25 2.32
CA LEU A 479 28.63 -27.65 2.66
C LEU A 479 27.86 -28.08 3.92
N PRO A 480 27.75 -29.38 4.23
CA PRO A 480 26.98 -29.94 5.32
C PRO A 480 27.25 -29.29 6.69
N ASN A 481 26.20 -29.27 7.51
CA ASN A 481 26.09 -28.68 8.85
C ASN A 481 25.93 -27.15 8.90
N LEU A 482 25.73 -26.49 7.77
CA LEU A 482 25.38 -25.09 7.72
C LEU A 482 24.22 -24.89 6.73
N ASN A 483 23.01 -24.67 7.24
CA ASN A 483 21.82 -24.39 6.42
C ASN A 483 21.46 -22.90 6.40
N ARG A 484 22.08 -22.09 7.27
CA ARG A 484 21.81 -20.67 7.35
C ARG A 484 22.29 -19.97 6.08
N TRP A 485 21.39 -19.18 5.47
CA TRP A 485 21.61 -18.24 4.40
C TRP A 485 21.23 -16.86 4.94
N GLY A 486 21.74 -15.77 4.43
CA GLY A 486 21.48 -14.43 4.99
C GLY A 486 20.01 -14.16 5.33
N ASP A 487 19.75 -13.48 6.43
CA ASP A 487 18.37 -13.17 6.87
C ASP A 487 17.74 -12.07 6.02
N TYR A 488 18.53 -11.36 5.23
CA TYR A 488 18.13 -10.33 4.29
C TYR A 488 19.22 -10.01 3.28
N SER A 489 18.84 -9.30 2.21
CA SER A 489 19.71 -8.63 1.25
C SER A 489 19.37 -7.14 1.20
N GLY A 490 20.16 -6.30 0.54
CA GLY A 490 19.99 -4.85 0.56
C GLY A 490 19.86 -4.25 -0.84
N MET A 491 18.70 -3.65 -1.15
CA MET A 491 18.47 -2.80 -2.32
C MET A 491 18.26 -1.36 -1.86
N SER A 492 18.99 -0.40 -2.45
CA SER A 492 18.80 1.03 -2.22
C SER A 492 18.87 1.79 -3.53
N VAL A 493 18.26 2.98 -3.58
CA VAL A 493 18.31 3.88 -4.72
C VAL A 493 19.29 5.00 -4.42
N ASP A 494 20.11 5.35 -5.40
CA ASP A 494 21.12 6.40 -5.30
C ASP A 494 20.48 7.75 -4.95
N PRO A 495 20.84 8.39 -3.82
CA PRO A 495 20.19 9.64 -3.41
C PRO A 495 20.59 10.87 -4.25
N VAL A 496 21.55 10.73 -5.17
CA VAL A 496 22.02 11.84 -6.01
C VAL A 496 21.30 11.90 -7.36
N ASP A 497 21.19 10.75 -8.04
CA ASP A 497 20.49 10.70 -9.34
C ASP A 497 19.05 10.15 -9.23
N ASP A 498 18.72 9.59 -8.08
CA ASP A 498 17.41 9.00 -7.73
C ASP A 498 16.91 7.96 -8.76
N CYS A 499 17.85 7.32 -9.47
CA CYS A 499 17.63 6.39 -10.57
C CYS A 499 18.44 5.12 -10.46
N THR A 500 19.68 5.19 -9.97
CA THR A 500 20.60 4.06 -9.94
C THR A 500 20.27 3.16 -8.75
N PHE A 501 19.96 1.91 -9.02
CA PHE A 501 19.78 0.88 -8.01
C PHE A 501 21.14 0.35 -7.57
N TRP A 502 21.33 0.21 -6.26
CA TRP A 502 22.46 -0.42 -5.61
C TRP A 502 21.97 -1.67 -4.89
N TYR A 503 22.51 -2.83 -5.24
CA TYR A 503 22.12 -4.10 -4.65
C TYR A 503 23.31 -4.87 -4.11
N THR A 504 23.15 -5.44 -2.92
CA THR A 504 24.16 -6.31 -2.31
C THR A 504 23.49 -7.57 -1.75
N ASN A 505 24.14 -8.71 -1.99
CA ASN A 505 23.69 -10.01 -1.52
C ASN A 505 24.86 -11.00 -1.45
N GLU A 506 24.58 -12.19 -0.96
CA GLU A 506 25.51 -13.30 -0.70
C GLU A 506 25.54 -14.28 -1.87
N TYR A 507 26.73 -14.86 -2.12
CA TYR A 507 26.97 -15.99 -3.02
C TYR A 507 28.21 -16.77 -2.55
N LEU A 508 28.57 -17.90 -3.20
CA LEU A 508 29.79 -18.62 -2.92
C LEU A 508 30.69 -18.74 -4.17
N GLN A 509 31.97 -18.39 -4.00
CA GLN A 509 32.99 -18.55 -5.05
C GLN A 509 33.50 -19.98 -5.17
N ALA A 510 33.43 -20.78 -4.10
CA ALA A 510 33.84 -22.18 -4.02
C ALA A 510 33.03 -22.90 -2.95
N ASN A 511 32.96 -24.21 -3.02
CA ASN A 511 32.34 -25.04 -1.98
C ASN A 511 32.99 -24.82 -0.63
N GLY A 512 32.18 -24.66 0.44
CA GLY A 512 32.71 -24.50 1.79
C GLY A 512 31.65 -24.29 2.83
N THR A 513 32.09 -24.43 4.10
CA THR A 513 31.35 -23.96 5.28
C THR A 513 32.08 -22.72 5.75
N PHE A 514 31.36 -21.65 6.12
CA PHE A 514 31.94 -20.33 6.38
C PHE A 514 32.80 -19.81 5.22
N ASN A 515 32.26 -19.85 4.01
CA ASN A 515 32.96 -19.51 2.78
C ASN A 515 32.15 -18.57 1.88
N TRP A 516 31.16 -17.90 2.47
CA TRP A 516 30.36 -16.95 1.73
C TRP A 516 31.17 -15.73 1.27
N SER A 517 30.76 -15.21 0.15
CA SER A 517 31.20 -13.94 -0.41
C SER A 517 29.98 -13.07 -0.65
N THR A 518 30.19 -11.77 -0.78
CA THR A 518 29.12 -10.83 -1.16
C THR A 518 29.48 -10.06 -2.42
N ARG A 519 28.46 -9.61 -3.13
CA ARG A 519 28.61 -8.80 -4.31
C ARG A 519 27.83 -7.50 -4.17
N ILE A 520 28.40 -6.40 -4.64
CA ILE A 520 27.76 -5.09 -4.75
C ILE A 520 27.67 -4.77 -6.22
N ALA A 521 26.46 -4.48 -6.70
CA ALA A 521 26.22 -4.15 -8.10
C ALA A 521 25.28 -2.96 -8.24
N THR A 522 25.47 -2.22 -9.32
CA THR A 522 24.58 -1.11 -9.70
C THR A 522 24.02 -1.32 -11.09
N PHE A 523 22.79 -0.87 -11.26
CA PHE A 523 22.12 -0.88 -12.56
C PHE A 523 21.03 0.21 -12.57
N LYS A 524 20.61 0.60 -13.78
CA LYS A 524 19.69 1.72 -13.98
C LYS A 524 18.77 1.45 -15.16
N PHE A 525 17.49 1.74 -15.03
CA PHE A 525 16.57 1.74 -16.16
C PHE A 525 16.80 2.92 -17.07
N PRO A 526 16.68 2.74 -18.40
CA PRO A 526 16.90 3.83 -19.36
C PRO A 526 15.87 4.96 -19.25
N SER A 527 14.66 4.63 -18.76
CA SER A 527 13.56 5.57 -18.48
C SER A 527 13.96 6.62 -17.43
N CYS A 528 14.73 6.20 -16.43
CA CYS A 528 15.18 7.08 -15.36
C CYS A 528 16.43 7.87 -15.78
N GLY A 529 16.31 9.20 -15.72
CA GLY A 529 17.35 10.14 -16.19
C GLY A 529 17.36 10.36 -17.71
N ALA A 530 16.43 9.76 -18.46
CA ALA A 530 16.06 10.28 -19.77
C ALA A 530 15.56 11.72 -19.59
N ALA A 531 15.86 12.60 -20.55
CA ALA A 531 15.30 13.94 -20.51
C ALA A 531 13.77 13.83 -20.39
N PRO A 532 13.13 14.51 -19.42
CA PRO A 532 11.70 14.43 -19.23
C PRO A 532 10.99 14.72 -20.53
N VAL A 533 10.13 13.83 -20.97
CA VAL A 533 9.35 14.06 -22.19
C VAL A 533 8.40 15.24 -21.93
N PRO A 534 8.40 16.26 -22.79
CA PRO A 534 7.46 17.36 -22.66
C PRO A 534 6.02 16.86 -22.61
N ASP A 535 5.25 17.29 -21.60
CA ASP A 535 3.90 16.81 -21.35
C ASP A 535 3.02 17.93 -20.75
N PHE A 536 1.73 17.71 -20.63
CA PHE A 536 0.78 18.65 -20.04
C PHE A 536 -0.23 17.94 -19.13
N SER A 537 -0.87 18.69 -18.23
CA SER A 537 -2.00 18.22 -17.45
C SER A 537 -3.27 18.97 -17.80
N ILE A 538 -4.45 18.35 -17.57
CA ILE A 538 -5.77 18.92 -17.83
C ILE A 538 -6.64 18.79 -16.59
N ALA A 539 -7.36 19.88 -16.24
CA ALA A 539 -8.31 19.90 -15.14
C ALA A 539 -9.54 20.73 -15.52
N ALA A 540 -10.72 20.38 -15.01
CA ALA A 540 -11.97 21.10 -15.23
C ALA A 540 -12.55 21.62 -13.93
N THR A 541 -13.00 22.86 -13.90
CA THR A 541 -13.66 23.49 -12.74
C THR A 541 -14.89 24.30 -13.18
N PRO A 542 -15.99 24.26 -12.42
CA PRO A 542 -16.24 23.38 -11.27
C PRO A 542 -16.39 21.91 -11.70
N SER A 543 -16.27 20.97 -10.75
CA SER A 543 -16.44 19.55 -11.02
C SER A 543 -17.87 19.14 -11.39
N SER A 544 -18.85 19.99 -11.07
CA SER A 544 -20.26 19.78 -11.42
C SER A 544 -20.99 21.11 -11.68
N VAL A 545 -21.83 21.15 -12.69
CA VAL A 545 -22.74 22.25 -13.01
C VAL A 545 -24.15 21.73 -13.20
N THR A 546 -25.12 22.44 -12.61
CA THR A 546 -26.54 22.17 -12.85
C THR A 546 -27.08 23.15 -13.88
N ALA A 547 -27.82 22.64 -14.86
CA ALA A 547 -28.47 23.43 -15.92
C ALA A 547 -29.93 23.01 -16.10
N ASP A 548 -30.78 23.96 -16.45
CA ASP A 548 -32.12 23.69 -16.87
C ASP A 548 -32.15 23.30 -18.36
N PRO A 549 -33.04 22.43 -18.80
CA PRO A 549 -33.19 22.13 -20.23
C PRO A 549 -33.35 23.41 -21.08
N GLY A 550 -32.57 23.56 -22.14
CA GLY A 550 -32.51 24.74 -22.98
C GLY A 550 -31.55 25.85 -22.49
N THR A 551 -30.75 25.59 -21.43
CA THR A 551 -29.76 26.55 -20.94
C THR A 551 -28.34 25.99 -21.10
N ASN A 552 -27.35 26.83 -20.87
CA ASN A 552 -25.93 26.47 -20.95
C ASN A 552 -25.32 26.18 -19.59
N ALA A 553 -24.48 25.13 -19.52
CA ALA A 553 -23.55 24.89 -18.43
C ALA A 553 -22.14 25.27 -18.89
N THR A 554 -21.37 25.93 -18.02
CA THR A 554 -19.99 26.33 -18.35
C THR A 554 -18.99 25.77 -17.37
N TYR A 555 -17.83 25.38 -17.89
CA TYR A 555 -16.70 24.87 -17.13
C TYR A 555 -15.43 25.58 -17.62
N THR A 556 -14.50 25.86 -16.71
CA THR A 556 -13.17 26.31 -17.06
C THR A 556 -12.25 25.08 -17.16
N VAL A 557 -11.66 24.85 -18.30
CA VAL A 557 -10.67 23.79 -18.54
C VAL A 557 -9.30 24.39 -18.50
N ASN A 558 -8.49 24.01 -17.53
CA ASN A 558 -7.14 24.50 -17.32
C ASN A 558 -6.13 23.48 -17.85
N LEU A 559 -5.14 23.97 -18.59
CA LEU A 559 -3.98 23.21 -19.04
C LEU A 559 -2.73 23.76 -18.38
N ALA A 560 -1.89 22.88 -17.82
CA ALA A 560 -0.58 23.24 -17.27
C ALA A 560 0.51 22.42 -17.97
N PRO A 561 1.59 23.08 -18.45
CA PRO A 561 2.69 22.36 -19.08
C PRO A 561 3.57 21.72 -18.02
N SER A 562 4.21 20.62 -18.37
CA SER A 562 5.29 19.99 -17.62
C SER A 562 6.45 19.70 -18.56
N ASN A 563 7.65 19.60 -18.00
CA ASN A 563 8.87 19.23 -18.73
C ASN A 563 9.14 20.07 -20.00
N GLY A 564 8.80 21.36 -19.97
CA GLY A 564 9.05 22.26 -21.09
C GLY A 564 8.10 22.05 -22.28
N TYR A 565 6.91 21.49 -22.07
CA TYR A 565 5.92 21.34 -23.14
C TYR A 565 5.50 22.70 -23.75
N THR A 566 5.54 22.79 -25.07
CA THR A 566 5.16 23.99 -25.84
C THR A 566 4.20 23.68 -27.00
N GLY A 567 3.68 22.44 -27.05
CA GLY A 567 2.76 22.00 -28.09
C GLY A 567 1.38 22.64 -27.97
N THR A 568 0.59 22.59 -29.05
CA THR A 568 -0.82 23.02 -29.06
C THR A 568 -1.71 21.85 -28.70
N VAL A 569 -2.54 22.04 -27.69
CA VAL A 569 -3.51 21.03 -27.21
C VAL A 569 -4.88 21.32 -27.80
N ASN A 570 -5.44 20.36 -28.51
CA ASN A 570 -6.81 20.37 -29.04
C ASN A 570 -7.77 19.78 -28.00
N LEU A 571 -8.89 20.46 -27.72
CA LEU A 571 -9.86 20.06 -26.71
C LEU A 571 -11.09 19.42 -27.34
N THR A 572 -11.55 18.32 -26.76
CA THR A 572 -12.79 17.63 -27.13
C THR A 572 -13.57 17.24 -25.87
N ALA A 573 -14.90 17.06 -26.02
CA ALA A 573 -15.75 16.56 -24.95
C ALA A 573 -16.67 15.46 -25.46
N SER A 574 -16.90 14.45 -24.61
CA SER A 574 -17.83 13.34 -24.84
C SER A 574 -18.67 13.06 -23.60
N GLY A 575 -19.60 12.11 -23.66
CA GLY A 575 -20.51 11.80 -22.56
C GLY A 575 -21.70 12.76 -22.45
N LEU A 576 -22.00 13.53 -23.52
CA LEU A 576 -23.10 14.47 -23.57
C LEU A 576 -24.47 13.74 -23.63
N PRO A 577 -25.52 14.25 -22.95
CA PRO A 577 -26.87 13.76 -23.13
C PRO A 577 -27.41 14.02 -24.53
N SER A 578 -28.43 13.26 -24.92
CA SER A 578 -29.13 13.49 -26.18
C SER A 578 -29.67 14.92 -26.26
N GLY A 579 -29.49 15.58 -27.41
CA GLY A 579 -29.90 16.96 -27.63
C GLY A 579 -28.98 18.03 -26.99
N ALA A 580 -27.85 17.64 -26.41
CA ALA A 580 -26.84 18.59 -25.95
C ALA A 580 -25.67 18.69 -26.94
N SER A 581 -24.99 19.84 -26.92
CA SER A 581 -23.78 20.12 -27.68
C SER A 581 -22.69 20.71 -26.79
N ALA A 582 -21.43 20.50 -27.17
CA ALA A 582 -20.29 21.07 -26.44
C ALA A 582 -19.43 21.91 -27.37
N GLY A 583 -18.91 23.03 -26.88
CA GLY A 583 -17.98 23.89 -27.58
C GLY A 583 -16.94 24.45 -26.65
N PHE A 584 -15.70 24.57 -27.14
CA PHE A 584 -14.59 25.17 -26.41
C PHE A 584 -14.21 26.54 -26.97
N SER A 585 -13.88 27.46 -26.10
CA SER A 585 -13.38 28.77 -26.48
C SER A 585 -12.18 29.16 -25.62
N PRO A 586 -10.94 29.09 -26.20
CA PRO A 586 -10.55 28.56 -27.51
C PRO A 586 -10.65 27.04 -27.60
N ALA A 587 -10.83 26.49 -28.82
CA ALA A 587 -10.88 25.04 -29.04
C ALA A 587 -9.49 24.37 -28.99
N SER A 588 -8.43 25.15 -29.11
CA SER A 588 -7.07 24.70 -28.94
C SER A 588 -6.23 25.82 -28.31
N LEU A 589 -5.25 25.47 -27.51
CA LEU A 589 -4.36 26.44 -26.87
C LEU A 589 -3.02 25.77 -26.50
N VAL A 590 -1.98 26.62 -26.30
CA VAL A 590 -0.68 26.22 -25.78
C VAL A 590 -0.71 26.39 -24.25
N PRO A 591 -0.41 25.35 -23.45
CA PRO A 591 -0.25 25.49 -22.00
C PRO A 591 0.96 26.40 -21.62
N PRO A 592 0.91 27.14 -20.48
CA PRO A 592 -0.21 27.24 -19.56
C PRO A 592 -1.34 28.11 -20.12
N GLY A 593 -2.58 27.71 -19.87
CA GLY A 593 -3.74 28.48 -20.31
C GLY A 593 -5.05 27.80 -19.94
N SER A 594 -6.15 28.49 -20.24
CA SER A 594 -7.48 27.97 -19.99
C SER A 594 -8.40 28.14 -21.18
N SER A 595 -9.39 27.27 -21.30
CA SER A 595 -10.49 27.32 -22.24
C SER A 595 -11.82 27.21 -21.52
N THR A 596 -12.84 27.90 -22.01
CA THR A 596 -14.20 27.74 -21.52
C THR A 596 -14.91 26.63 -22.31
N LEU A 597 -15.29 25.55 -21.66
CA LEU A 597 -16.23 24.57 -22.17
C LEU A 597 -17.64 25.06 -21.92
N THR A 598 -18.42 25.26 -22.97
CA THR A 598 -19.86 25.54 -22.90
C THR A 598 -20.61 24.29 -23.36
N VAL A 599 -21.44 23.73 -22.50
CA VAL A 599 -22.37 22.65 -22.82
C VAL A 599 -23.75 23.24 -22.93
N GLY A 600 -24.26 23.35 -24.16
CA GLY A 600 -25.63 23.81 -24.44
C GLY A 600 -26.60 22.64 -24.37
N THR A 601 -27.66 22.75 -23.58
CA THR A 601 -28.77 21.79 -23.55
C THR A 601 -29.91 22.27 -24.42
N SER A 602 -30.70 21.35 -25.00
CA SER A 602 -31.95 21.67 -25.66
C SER A 602 -33.14 21.59 -24.68
N PRO A 603 -34.29 22.20 -25.00
CA PRO A 603 -35.49 22.05 -24.18
C PRO A 603 -35.95 20.59 -23.97
N THR A 604 -35.53 19.69 -24.83
CA THR A 604 -35.83 18.25 -24.79
C THR A 604 -34.71 17.40 -24.21
N THR A 605 -33.60 18.00 -23.73
CA THR A 605 -32.54 17.26 -23.12
C THR A 605 -33.06 16.56 -21.85
N PRO A 606 -32.91 15.23 -21.73
CA PRO A 606 -33.47 14.48 -20.61
C PRO A 606 -32.83 14.93 -19.29
N ALA A 607 -33.65 14.98 -18.23
CA ALA A 607 -33.16 15.20 -16.89
C ALA A 607 -32.27 14.03 -16.41
N GLY A 608 -31.22 14.35 -15.67
CA GLY A 608 -30.29 13.34 -15.16
C GLY A 608 -28.91 13.89 -14.85
N SER A 609 -28.05 13.02 -14.39
CA SER A 609 -26.63 13.33 -14.12
C SER A 609 -25.77 12.64 -15.18
N TYR A 610 -24.94 13.42 -15.87
CA TYR A 610 -24.14 12.96 -17.01
C TYR A 610 -22.66 13.24 -16.74
N THR A 611 -21.82 12.22 -16.87
CA THR A 611 -20.37 12.37 -16.75
C THR A 611 -19.81 12.81 -18.11
N LEU A 612 -19.29 14.01 -18.16
CA LEU A 612 -18.55 14.54 -19.28
C LEU A 612 -17.10 14.08 -19.22
N ILE A 613 -16.54 13.60 -20.31
CA ILE A 613 -15.12 13.30 -20.46
C ILE A 613 -14.53 14.38 -21.35
N ILE A 614 -13.61 15.17 -20.78
CA ILE A 614 -12.94 16.29 -21.45
C ILE A 614 -11.53 15.84 -21.77
N THR A 615 -11.17 15.77 -23.04
CA THR A 615 -9.88 15.27 -23.51
C THR A 615 -9.10 16.40 -24.20
N GLY A 616 -7.85 16.58 -23.76
CA GLY A 616 -6.86 17.38 -24.45
C GLY A 616 -5.88 16.45 -25.18
N THR A 617 -5.64 16.74 -26.47
CA THR A 617 -4.72 15.95 -27.31
C THR A 617 -3.75 16.90 -27.98
N ASP A 618 -2.45 16.60 -27.92
CA ASP A 618 -1.43 17.31 -28.67
C ASP A 618 -1.72 17.31 -30.18
N GLY A 619 -1.34 18.35 -30.90
CA GLY A 619 -1.56 18.49 -32.33
C GLY A 619 -0.99 17.35 -33.18
N THR A 620 -0.01 16.59 -32.65
CA THR A 620 0.58 15.41 -33.29
C THR A 620 -0.12 14.10 -32.89
N GLY A 621 -1.09 14.14 -31.96
CA GLY A 621 -1.84 12.99 -31.46
C GLY A 621 -1.39 12.44 -30.09
N ALA A 622 -0.19 12.79 -29.64
CA ALA A 622 0.34 12.42 -28.32
C ALA A 622 1.30 13.51 -27.81
N PRO A 623 1.29 13.81 -26.47
CA PRO A 623 0.50 13.21 -25.42
C PRO A 623 -0.99 13.55 -25.47
N ALA A 624 -1.83 12.74 -24.82
CA ALA A 624 -3.26 12.97 -24.68
C ALA A 624 -3.71 12.66 -23.23
N HIS A 625 -4.46 13.59 -22.64
CA HIS A 625 -4.94 13.48 -21.26
C HIS A 625 -6.43 13.80 -21.16
N SER A 626 -7.10 13.21 -20.18
CA SER A 626 -8.52 13.44 -19.96
C SER A 626 -8.83 13.78 -18.51
N THR A 627 -9.87 14.58 -18.32
CA THR A 627 -10.48 14.85 -17.01
C THR A 627 -11.99 14.69 -17.11
N THR A 628 -12.67 14.61 -15.98
CA THR A 628 -14.12 14.47 -15.93
C THR A 628 -14.79 15.66 -15.26
N ALA A 629 -16.01 15.98 -15.70
CA ALA A 629 -16.92 16.91 -15.02
C ALA A 629 -18.34 16.35 -15.09
N THR A 630 -19.21 16.79 -14.20
CA THR A 630 -20.60 16.35 -14.15
C THR A 630 -21.54 17.44 -14.64
N LEU A 631 -22.40 17.13 -15.60
CA LEU A 631 -23.56 17.93 -15.96
C LEU A 631 -24.80 17.35 -15.29
N VAL A 632 -25.48 18.14 -14.45
CA VAL A 632 -26.78 17.80 -13.88
C VAL A 632 -27.84 18.57 -14.64
N VAL A 633 -28.74 17.87 -15.36
CA VAL A 633 -29.87 18.50 -16.02
C VAL A 633 -31.10 18.36 -15.13
N ASN A 634 -31.67 19.52 -14.74
CA ASN A 634 -32.82 19.58 -13.84
C ASN A 634 -34.07 19.03 -14.54
N LEU A 635 -35.00 18.50 -13.72
CA LEU A 635 -36.36 18.23 -14.17
C LEU A 635 -37.15 19.56 -14.14
N ASN A 636 -37.22 20.25 -15.25
CA ASN A 636 -37.98 21.50 -15.38
C ASN A 636 -39.39 21.21 -15.82
N GLY A 637 -40.31 21.32 -14.91
CA GLY A 637 -41.72 21.18 -15.15
C GLY A 637 -42.44 20.49 -13.99
N SER A 638 -43.69 20.70 -13.91
CA SER A 638 -44.61 20.08 -12.94
C SER A 638 -45.87 19.62 -13.66
N PHE A 639 -46.74 18.97 -12.97
CA PHE A 639 -48.09 18.67 -13.47
C PHE A 639 -49.11 18.92 -12.38
N THR A 640 -50.33 19.21 -12.79
CA THR A 640 -51.52 19.32 -11.90
C THR A 640 -52.53 18.25 -12.30
N LEU A 641 -53.34 17.84 -11.30
CA LEU A 641 -54.47 16.96 -11.54
C LEU A 641 -55.77 17.71 -11.43
N SER A 642 -56.70 17.39 -12.30
CA SER A 642 -58.12 17.70 -12.21
C SER A 642 -58.94 16.45 -12.44
N ALA A 643 -60.17 16.41 -11.91
CA ALA A 643 -61.10 15.32 -12.11
C ALA A 643 -62.50 15.84 -12.25
N THR A 644 -63.28 15.18 -13.08
CA THR A 644 -64.72 15.48 -13.25
C THR A 644 -65.50 14.84 -12.08
N PRO A 645 -66.76 15.32 -11.82
CA PRO A 645 -67.62 14.60 -10.90
C PRO A 645 -67.92 13.16 -11.35
N PHE A 646 -68.04 12.27 -10.39
CA PHE A 646 -68.46 10.88 -10.73
C PHE A 646 -69.82 10.83 -11.36
N ALA A 647 -70.00 9.95 -12.35
CA ALA A 647 -71.30 9.68 -12.98
C ALA A 647 -71.49 8.13 -13.10
N PRO A 648 -72.57 7.59 -12.53
CA PRO A 648 -73.59 8.22 -11.69
C PRO A 648 -73.10 8.61 -10.29
N ASN A 649 -73.62 9.68 -9.74
CA ASN A 649 -73.46 10.11 -8.36
C ASN A 649 -74.75 10.76 -7.85
N PRO A 650 -75.48 10.18 -6.91
CA PRO A 650 -75.17 8.99 -6.10
C PRO A 650 -75.06 7.70 -6.90
N VAL A 651 -74.20 6.77 -6.44
CA VAL A 651 -74.03 5.44 -6.95
C VAL A 651 -74.68 4.38 -6.03
N SER A 652 -75.43 3.43 -6.62
CA SER A 652 -75.99 2.34 -5.85
C SER A 652 -74.92 1.31 -5.44
N ARG A 653 -75.15 0.62 -4.29
CA ARG A 653 -74.27 -0.47 -3.81
C ARG A 653 -74.18 -1.57 -4.86
N GLY A 654 -72.94 -2.06 -5.10
CA GLY A 654 -72.66 -3.10 -6.06
C GLY A 654 -72.59 -2.61 -7.52
N SER A 655 -72.75 -1.31 -7.75
CA SER A 655 -72.71 -0.68 -9.09
C SER A 655 -71.38 0.05 -9.31
N GLN A 656 -71.12 0.42 -10.54
CA GLN A 656 -69.96 1.19 -10.96
C GLN A 656 -70.31 2.66 -11.11
N THR A 657 -69.31 3.48 -10.85
CA THR A 657 -69.30 4.89 -11.20
C THR A 657 -67.95 5.25 -11.76
N SER A 658 -67.86 6.25 -12.59
CA SER A 658 -66.57 6.69 -13.18
C SER A 658 -66.47 8.20 -13.23
N ASP A 659 -65.23 8.67 -13.26
CA ASP A 659 -64.90 10.05 -13.59
C ASP A 659 -63.71 10.07 -14.60
N THR A 660 -63.41 11.26 -15.10
CA THR A 660 -62.25 11.50 -15.93
C THR A 660 -61.24 12.31 -15.15
N VAL A 661 -60.07 11.69 -14.96
CA VAL A 661 -58.90 12.30 -14.31
C VAL A 661 -58.00 12.84 -15.39
N THR A 662 -57.63 14.11 -15.32
CA THR A 662 -56.72 14.76 -16.28
C THR A 662 -55.49 15.24 -15.60
N ALA A 663 -54.34 14.80 -16.08
CA ALA A 663 -53.03 15.38 -15.77
C ALA A 663 -52.71 16.47 -16.79
N THR A 664 -52.35 17.67 -16.32
CA THR A 664 -51.95 18.79 -17.14
C THR A 664 -50.53 19.15 -16.82
N ALA A 665 -49.63 18.94 -17.79
CA ALA A 665 -48.20 19.30 -17.66
C ALA A 665 -48.04 20.82 -17.70
N SER A 666 -47.08 21.32 -16.94
CA SER A 666 -46.62 22.69 -16.98
C SER A 666 -45.11 22.74 -17.13
N GLY A 667 -44.59 23.78 -17.80
CA GLY A 667 -43.18 23.82 -18.20
C GLY A 667 -42.84 22.71 -19.20
N ASN A 668 -41.65 22.18 -19.13
CA ASN A 668 -41.19 21.10 -20.04
C ASN A 668 -41.44 19.69 -19.46
N PHE A 669 -42.46 19.55 -18.62
CA PHE A 669 -42.78 18.24 -18.03
C PHE A 669 -43.29 17.26 -19.10
N ASN A 670 -42.55 16.16 -19.27
CA ASN A 670 -42.90 15.04 -20.16
C ASN A 670 -42.76 13.68 -19.45
N GLY A 671 -42.74 13.70 -18.10
CA GLY A 671 -42.65 12.48 -17.28
C GLY A 671 -43.93 11.64 -17.36
N THR A 672 -43.82 10.36 -17.03
CA THR A 672 -44.97 9.45 -16.91
C THR A 672 -45.66 9.67 -15.57
N VAL A 673 -46.90 10.09 -15.59
CA VAL A 673 -47.76 10.27 -14.39
C VAL A 673 -48.53 8.98 -14.14
N THR A 674 -48.29 8.31 -13.04
CA THR A 674 -49.01 7.08 -12.62
C THR A 674 -50.09 7.49 -11.61
N PHE A 675 -51.29 6.98 -11.81
CA PHE A 675 -52.46 7.33 -10.99
C PHE A 675 -52.70 6.32 -9.84
N SER A 676 -53.20 6.83 -8.73
CA SER A 676 -53.70 6.04 -7.62
C SER A 676 -54.90 6.73 -6.98
N ALA A 677 -55.76 5.98 -6.28
CA ALA A 677 -56.91 6.49 -5.58
C ALA A 677 -56.98 5.94 -4.14
N SER A 678 -57.38 6.81 -3.20
CA SER A 678 -57.60 6.46 -1.81
C SER A 678 -58.92 7.06 -1.30
N GLY A 679 -59.35 6.73 -0.08
CA GLY A 679 -60.62 7.21 0.48
C GLY A 679 -61.84 6.45 -0.08
N LEU A 680 -61.64 5.26 -0.66
CA LEU A 680 -62.68 4.46 -1.26
C LEU A 680 -63.69 3.96 -0.22
N PRO A 681 -65.01 3.82 -0.60
CA PRO A 681 -65.97 3.13 0.24
C PRO A 681 -65.45 1.73 0.62
N PRO A 682 -65.72 1.23 1.83
CA PRO A 682 -65.17 -0.04 2.30
C PRO A 682 -65.49 -1.21 1.34
N ARG A 683 -64.45 -2.01 1.01
CA ARG A 683 -64.51 -3.16 0.09
C ARG A 683 -64.80 -2.79 -1.38
N SER A 684 -64.65 -1.53 -1.76
CA SER A 684 -64.73 -1.07 -3.15
C SER A 684 -63.35 -1.11 -3.79
N THR A 685 -63.30 -1.20 -5.11
CA THR A 685 -62.06 -1.18 -5.89
C THR A 685 -62.07 0.00 -6.85
N ALA A 686 -60.86 0.55 -7.08
CA ALA A 686 -60.65 1.60 -8.08
C ALA A 686 -59.68 1.08 -9.18
N THR A 687 -60.00 1.39 -10.41
CA THR A 687 -59.16 1.08 -11.58
C THR A 687 -59.03 2.31 -12.46
N PHE A 688 -57.83 2.51 -13.00
CA PHE A 688 -57.54 3.57 -13.98
C PHE A 688 -57.32 2.96 -15.37
N SER A 689 -57.85 3.58 -16.38
CA SER A 689 -57.64 3.21 -17.79
C SER A 689 -57.40 4.46 -18.64
N PRO A 690 -56.17 4.70 -19.13
CA PRO A 690 -54.90 4.00 -18.79
C PRO A 690 -54.45 4.21 -17.34
N THR A 691 -53.59 3.35 -16.85
CA THR A 691 -53.00 3.44 -15.49
C THR A 691 -52.01 4.59 -15.33
N SER A 692 -51.50 5.10 -16.44
CA SER A 692 -50.56 6.24 -16.51
C SER A 692 -50.67 6.98 -17.82
N VAL A 693 -50.23 8.24 -17.82
CA VAL A 693 -50.12 9.09 -19.02
C VAL A 693 -48.76 9.75 -19.09
N VAL A 694 -48.30 10.15 -20.27
CA VAL A 694 -47.03 10.86 -20.46
C VAL A 694 -47.32 12.34 -20.65
N GLY A 695 -46.67 13.21 -19.84
CA GLY A 695 -46.90 14.65 -19.89
C GLY A 695 -48.34 15.00 -19.53
N SER A 696 -49.08 15.53 -20.48
CA SER A 696 -50.54 15.81 -20.37
C SER A 696 -51.35 14.67 -20.93
N GLY A 697 -52.43 14.29 -20.25
CA GLY A 697 -53.34 13.24 -20.71
C GLY A 697 -54.41 12.93 -19.69
N SER A 698 -55.40 12.14 -20.11
CA SER A 698 -56.53 11.77 -19.23
C SER A 698 -56.64 10.27 -19.07
N ALA A 699 -57.18 9.84 -17.95
CA ALA A 699 -57.50 8.47 -17.63
C ALA A 699 -58.94 8.41 -17.05
N THR A 700 -59.63 7.34 -17.32
CA THR A 700 -60.92 7.09 -16.67
C THR A 700 -60.68 6.34 -15.35
N LEU A 701 -61.08 6.93 -14.22
CA LEU A 701 -61.17 6.24 -12.95
C LEU A 701 -62.53 5.57 -12.83
N THR A 702 -62.56 4.29 -12.67
CA THR A 702 -63.80 3.52 -12.41
C THR A 702 -63.73 2.98 -10.98
N ILE A 703 -64.74 3.28 -10.20
CA ILE A 703 -64.94 2.72 -8.85
C ILE A 703 -66.06 1.70 -8.89
N GLN A 704 -65.74 0.44 -8.61
CA GLN A 704 -66.71 -0.61 -8.38
C GLN A 704 -67.06 -0.65 -6.89
N THR A 705 -68.27 -0.22 -6.52
CA THR A 705 -68.73 -0.31 -5.13
C THR A 705 -69.04 -1.77 -4.76
N SER A 706 -68.81 -2.13 -3.51
CA SER A 706 -69.21 -3.46 -3.02
C SER A 706 -70.73 -3.54 -2.82
N LYS A 707 -71.28 -4.76 -2.70
CA LYS A 707 -72.68 -4.98 -2.35
C LYS A 707 -73.02 -4.62 -0.91
N LYS A 708 -72.06 -4.37 -0.05
CA LYS A 708 -72.21 -4.09 1.40
C LYS A 708 -71.34 -2.90 1.86
N PRO A 709 -71.17 -1.78 1.14
CA PRO A 709 -70.56 -0.60 1.73
C PRO A 709 -71.58 0.09 2.64
N ALA A 710 -71.14 0.90 3.58
CA ALA A 710 -72.06 1.81 4.28
C ALA A 710 -72.54 2.90 3.31
N SER A 711 -73.85 3.27 3.41
CA SER A 711 -74.30 4.48 2.73
C SER A 711 -73.67 5.70 3.32
N GLY A 712 -73.30 6.67 2.50
CA GLY A 712 -72.65 7.87 2.99
C GLY A 712 -71.86 8.59 1.90
N ASN A 713 -71.30 9.69 2.30
CA ASN A 713 -70.41 10.51 1.47
C ASN A 713 -68.96 10.16 1.72
N TYR A 714 -68.22 9.91 0.66
CA TYR A 714 -66.81 9.57 0.62
C TYR A 714 -66.06 10.66 -0.13
N ILE A 715 -64.90 11.04 0.34
CA ILE A 715 -63.98 11.92 -0.41
C ILE A 715 -62.91 11.02 -1.03
N ILE A 716 -62.96 10.89 -2.32
CA ILE A 716 -61.97 10.13 -3.08
C ILE A 716 -60.81 11.03 -3.40
N THR A 717 -59.63 10.68 -2.88
CA THR A 717 -58.39 11.40 -3.20
C THR A 717 -57.68 10.67 -4.32
N ILE A 718 -57.47 11.38 -5.42
CA ILE A 718 -56.77 10.87 -6.61
C ILE A 718 -55.37 11.49 -6.62
N THR A 719 -54.33 10.66 -6.66
CA THR A 719 -52.95 11.12 -6.64
C THR A 719 -52.24 10.62 -7.92
N GLY A 720 -51.54 11.53 -8.56
CA GLY A 720 -50.58 11.24 -9.62
C GLY A 720 -49.16 11.39 -9.11
N THR A 721 -48.30 10.48 -9.50
CA THR A 721 -46.87 10.51 -9.17
C THR A 721 -46.00 10.36 -10.40
N SER A 722 -44.89 11.11 -10.47
CA SER A 722 -43.91 11.01 -11.56
C SER A 722 -42.53 11.35 -10.99
N GLY A 723 -41.66 10.35 -10.86
CA GLY A 723 -40.37 10.54 -10.16
C GLY A 723 -40.58 11.07 -8.76
N GLY A 724 -39.94 12.19 -8.40
CA GLY A 724 -40.10 12.88 -7.12
C GLY A 724 -41.32 13.86 -7.05
N LEU A 725 -42.08 14.03 -8.13
CA LEU A 725 -43.21 14.92 -8.19
C LEU A 725 -44.51 14.21 -7.86
N SER A 726 -45.44 14.89 -7.16
CA SER A 726 -46.76 14.42 -6.80
C SER A 726 -47.78 15.56 -6.90
N SER A 727 -48.96 15.24 -7.41
CA SER A 727 -50.12 16.15 -7.43
C SER A 727 -51.38 15.35 -7.04
N SER A 728 -52.29 15.98 -6.32
CA SER A 728 -53.53 15.32 -5.89
C SER A 728 -54.74 16.20 -6.14
N THR A 729 -55.90 15.55 -6.42
CA THR A 729 -57.21 16.19 -6.45
C THR A 729 -58.23 15.35 -5.70
N THR A 730 -59.34 15.91 -5.29
CA THR A 730 -60.39 15.21 -4.56
C THR A 730 -61.74 15.31 -5.26
N VAL A 731 -62.51 14.22 -5.25
CA VAL A 731 -63.86 14.19 -5.81
C VAL A 731 -64.81 13.53 -4.80
N PRO A 732 -65.94 14.17 -4.47
CA PRO A 732 -66.96 13.57 -3.58
C PRO A 732 -67.73 12.45 -4.32
N LEU A 733 -67.95 11.36 -3.60
CA LEU A 733 -68.77 10.21 -4.05
C LEU A 733 -69.81 9.87 -3.00
N THR A 734 -71.09 9.88 -3.37
CA THR A 734 -72.20 9.45 -2.51
C THR A 734 -72.60 8.03 -2.85
N VAL A 735 -72.69 7.14 -1.84
CA VAL A 735 -73.19 5.77 -1.99
C VAL A 735 -74.52 5.63 -1.28
N GLN A 736 -75.53 5.12 -1.97
CA GLN A 736 -76.90 4.95 -1.49
C GLN A 736 -77.38 3.47 -1.53
#